data_e15094cea8e78d459003dfee01ba9129
#
_entry.id   e15094cea8e78d459003dfee01ba9129
#
_cell.length_a   1.000
_cell.length_b   1.000
_cell.length_c   1.000
_cell.angle_alpha   90.00
_cell.angle_beta   90.00
_cell.angle_gamma   90.00
#
_symmetry.space_group_name_H-M   'P 1'
#
loop_
_entity.id
_entity.type
_entity.pdbx_description
1 polymer ?
#
loop_
_entity_poly.entity_id
_entity_poly.type
_entity_poly.pdbx_seq_one_letter_code
_entity_poly.pdbx_strand_id
1 'polypeptide(L)'
;MIPRKNILHIDIETYSSVDIAKSGLYKYVQSPDFQILLFAYAYDDGPVEIIDLAQGEKLPENVINDLKAPATIKMAHNANFEINALSQFYEIWPDQWRCTMIHSLYCGYPASLAGVGKAMGFPQEKQKMAVGKALIRYFCVPCKPTKRNGGRTRNFPEHDIEKWNLFKEYCKQDVEVERAIEDHLKDYPVPTQEWTNWHYDQTINQQGTQVDLALINGALELSDQAALKLGDDIRRVSGIDNPNSVAQLKQWLSDQLGKDIDKLGKEAVNELLEAPQIKANPAVYYVLKKRKEMAKSSVKKYTAMENAVCKDGRVRGLLQFYGANRTGRWAGRLVQVQNLPRNYIPELPLARNLVKQENAAMLELTYGSLPDTISQLIRTAFVPREGYEFVVADFSAIEARVISWLAGEDWRLEVFRTHGKIYEASASSMFNVPIKKIKKGNPEYALRAKGKVAELALGYQGGTGALIQMGALRMGLTEEELPDIVHRWRTANKRIQDFWYTVENCAIETVTLGTTNQIQHGITFMRDADYFMIKLPSGRCLFYPDPQIGENAWGNKSITYMGIDGTKKWQRLETYGGKLVENIVQAVARDLLANAIRNMLFGGYLINFHIHDEIIAEVPKGSDLTLEKAIDLMCRAPEWAAGLPLNADGFTGDFYKKE
;
A
#
# COMPACT_ATOMS: atom_id res chain seq x y z
N MET A 1 26.24 -14.41 28.18
CA MET A 1 24.94 -13.75 28.32
C MET A 1 25.15 -12.29 27.96
N ILE A 2 24.59 -11.83 26.85
CA ILE A 2 24.50 -10.39 26.56
C ILE A 2 23.55 -9.83 27.62
N PRO A 3 23.91 -8.79 28.37
CA PRO A 3 22.99 -8.22 29.36
C PRO A 3 21.68 -7.86 28.64
N ARG A 4 20.54 -8.35 29.14
CA ARG A 4 19.21 -7.93 28.67
C ARG A 4 19.20 -6.40 28.72
N LYS A 5 19.00 -5.77 27.58
CA LYS A 5 18.75 -4.33 27.52
C LYS A 5 17.38 -4.14 28.17
N ASN A 6 17.26 -3.22 29.12
CA ASN A 6 15.96 -2.87 29.70
C ASN A 6 15.00 -2.46 28.58
N ILE A 7 13.94 -3.22 28.42
CA ILE A 7 12.87 -2.93 27.47
C ILE A 7 11.74 -2.28 28.25
N LEU A 8 11.28 -1.13 27.77
CA LEU A 8 10.12 -0.44 28.30
C LEU A 8 8.95 -0.69 27.33
N HIS A 9 8.05 -1.60 27.73
CA HIS A 9 6.81 -1.88 27.02
C HIS A 9 5.76 -0.83 27.34
N ILE A 10 5.01 -0.36 26.34
CA ILE A 10 4.10 0.79 26.49
C ILE A 10 2.83 0.57 25.69
N ASP A 11 1.70 0.94 26.28
CA ASP A 11 0.43 1.16 25.60
C ASP A 11 -0.24 2.42 26.15
N ILE A 12 -0.86 3.21 25.29
CA ILE A 12 -1.52 4.46 25.68
C ILE A 12 -2.93 4.58 25.14
N GLU A 13 -3.80 5.17 25.95
CA GLU A 13 -5.14 5.53 25.50
C GLU A 13 -5.27 7.06 25.44
N THR A 14 -5.88 7.55 24.37
CA THR A 14 -5.89 8.98 24.06
C THR A 14 -7.28 9.49 23.69
N TYR A 15 -7.48 10.80 23.80
CA TYR A 15 -8.66 11.51 23.32
C TYR A 15 -8.27 12.57 22.31
N SER A 16 -9.08 12.75 21.29
CA SER A 16 -9.09 13.93 20.40
C SER A 16 -10.46 14.08 19.76
N SER A 17 -10.86 15.33 19.49
CA SER A 17 -12.06 15.63 18.70
C SER A 17 -11.89 15.32 17.21
N VAL A 18 -10.66 15.14 16.73
CA VAL A 18 -10.33 14.79 15.36
C VAL A 18 -10.53 13.30 15.12
N ASP A 19 -11.27 12.93 14.07
CA ASP A 19 -11.48 11.54 13.67
C ASP A 19 -10.21 10.98 13.01
N ILE A 20 -9.49 10.15 13.75
CA ILE A 20 -8.23 9.53 13.31
C ILE A 20 -8.39 8.69 12.03
N ALA A 21 -9.55 8.04 11.83
CA ALA A 21 -9.79 7.21 10.66
C ALA A 21 -9.89 8.02 9.36
N LYS A 22 -10.37 9.27 9.45
CA LYS A 22 -10.49 10.20 8.32
C LYS A 22 -9.24 11.04 8.12
N SER A 23 -8.65 11.53 9.21
CA SER A 23 -7.63 12.58 9.19
C SER A 23 -6.20 12.03 9.39
N GLY A 24 -6.08 10.79 9.86
CA GLY A 24 -4.79 10.17 10.16
C GLY A 24 -4.20 10.60 11.50
N LEU A 25 -3.17 9.88 11.91
CA LEU A 25 -2.52 10.03 13.21
C LEU A 25 -1.93 11.44 13.42
N TYR A 26 -1.20 11.96 12.44
CA TYR A 26 -0.47 13.22 12.59
C TYR A 26 -1.40 14.42 12.81
N LYS A 27 -2.54 14.49 12.15
CA LYS A 27 -3.56 15.52 12.38
C LYS A 27 -4.30 15.29 13.69
N TYR A 28 -4.54 14.03 14.06
CA TYR A 28 -5.19 13.63 15.30
C TYR A 28 -4.42 14.14 16.53
N VAL A 29 -3.10 13.92 16.58
CA VAL A 29 -2.27 14.35 17.72
C VAL A 29 -2.02 15.87 17.75
N GLN A 30 -2.20 16.58 16.63
CA GLN A 30 -2.09 18.04 16.54
C GLN A 30 -3.37 18.78 16.95
N SER A 31 -4.44 18.05 17.32
CA SER A 31 -5.67 18.68 17.79
C SER A 31 -5.40 19.46 19.07
N PRO A 32 -5.99 20.67 19.23
CA PRO A 32 -5.81 21.45 20.47
C PRO A 32 -6.32 20.75 21.73
N ASP A 33 -7.23 19.81 21.60
CA ASP A 33 -7.82 19.04 22.69
C ASP A 33 -7.27 17.61 22.80
N PHE A 34 -6.16 17.33 22.08
CA PHE A 34 -5.48 16.04 22.19
C PHE A 34 -4.95 15.83 23.62
N GLN A 35 -5.22 14.66 24.16
CA GLN A 35 -4.83 14.29 25.52
C GLN A 35 -4.49 12.81 25.59
N ILE A 36 -3.41 12.44 26.27
CA ILE A 36 -3.16 11.07 26.73
C ILE A 36 -3.96 10.87 28.01
N LEU A 37 -4.82 9.86 28.02
CA LEU A 37 -5.74 9.55 29.12
C LEU A 37 -5.12 8.57 30.11
N LEU A 38 -4.59 7.47 29.57
CA LEU A 38 -3.98 6.37 30.30
C LEU A 38 -2.62 6.05 29.70
N PHE A 39 -1.67 5.68 30.57
CA PHE A 39 -0.35 5.23 30.18
C PHE A 39 -0.04 3.93 30.94
N ALA A 40 -0.10 2.79 30.25
CA ALA A 40 0.30 1.51 30.79
C ALA A 40 1.73 1.18 30.38
N TYR A 41 2.53 0.63 31.30
CA TYR A 41 3.91 0.27 31.02
C TYR A 41 4.40 -0.90 31.87
N ALA A 42 5.44 -1.56 31.38
CA ALA A 42 6.20 -2.55 32.11
C ALA A 42 7.67 -2.54 31.70
N TYR A 43 8.55 -2.81 32.64
CA TYR A 43 9.97 -3.05 32.35
C TYR A 43 10.23 -4.56 32.22
N ASP A 44 10.76 -5.02 31.11
CA ASP A 44 11.06 -6.43 30.83
C ASP A 44 9.88 -7.35 31.20
N ASP A 45 10.08 -8.32 32.08
CA ASP A 45 9.06 -9.25 32.58
C ASP A 45 8.36 -8.76 33.88
N GLY A 46 8.56 -7.50 34.28
CA GLY A 46 7.97 -6.93 35.50
C GLY A 46 6.45 -6.75 35.43
N PRO A 47 5.80 -6.36 36.52
CA PRO A 47 4.35 -6.13 36.53
C PRO A 47 3.99 -4.93 35.62
N VAL A 48 2.79 -5.01 35.02
CA VAL A 48 2.25 -3.88 34.26
C VAL A 48 1.65 -2.86 35.21
N GLU A 49 2.20 -1.65 35.17
CA GLU A 49 1.71 -0.48 35.90
C GLU A 49 0.82 0.37 34.99
N ILE A 50 -0.09 1.14 35.59
CA ILE A 50 -0.97 2.08 34.88
C ILE A 50 -0.95 3.43 35.57
N ILE A 51 -0.83 4.49 34.77
CA ILE A 51 -0.87 5.90 35.22
C ILE A 51 -2.14 6.52 34.65
N ASP A 52 -2.96 7.07 35.52
CA ASP A 52 -4.23 7.70 35.18
C ASP A 52 -4.03 9.23 34.98
N LEU A 53 -3.52 9.58 33.80
CA LEU A 53 -3.24 10.97 33.45
C LEU A 53 -4.52 11.83 33.38
N ALA A 54 -5.65 11.21 33.04
CA ALA A 54 -6.94 11.91 32.97
C ALA A 54 -7.45 12.36 34.34
N GLN A 55 -7.03 11.68 35.42
CA GLN A 55 -7.36 12.05 36.81
C GLN A 55 -6.21 12.78 37.53
N GLY A 56 -5.18 13.23 36.80
CA GLY A 56 -4.13 14.09 37.28
C GLY A 56 -2.89 13.38 37.85
N GLU A 57 -2.79 12.06 37.70
CA GLU A 57 -1.53 11.36 37.96
C GLU A 57 -0.43 11.84 37.00
N LYS A 58 0.82 11.66 37.39
CA LYS A 58 1.98 12.05 36.56
C LYS A 58 2.85 10.83 36.28
N LEU A 59 3.48 10.81 35.10
CA LEU A 59 4.50 9.81 34.83
C LEU A 59 5.64 9.89 35.82
N PRO A 60 6.13 8.77 36.36
CA PRO A 60 7.32 8.74 37.19
C PRO A 60 8.53 9.30 36.43
N GLU A 61 9.42 9.98 37.15
CA GLU A 61 10.60 10.64 36.55
C GLU A 61 11.53 9.67 35.85
N ASN A 62 11.70 8.45 36.39
CA ASN A 62 12.48 7.40 35.77
C ASN A 62 11.87 6.97 34.39
N VAL A 63 10.55 6.85 34.30
CA VAL A 63 9.88 6.52 33.04
C VAL A 63 10.09 7.62 32.01
N ILE A 64 9.97 8.90 32.41
CA ILE A 64 10.23 10.05 31.52
C ILE A 64 11.70 10.03 31.03
N ASN A 65 12.64 9.73 31.91
CA ASN A 65 14.05 9.64 31.56
C ASN A 65 14.30 8.49 30.59
N ASP A 66 13.71 7.32 30.82
CA ASP A 66 13.84 6.14 29.95
C ASP A 66 13.18 6.32 28.58
N LEU A 67 12.06 7.06 28.51
CA LEU A 67 11.46 7.44 27.22
C LEU A 67 12.44 8.22 26.33
N LYS A 68 13.28 9.05 26.90
CA LYS A 68 14.28 9.87 26.20
C LYS A 68 15.62 9.16 26.02
N ALA A 69 15.92 8.16 26.87
CA ALA A 69 17.23 7.53 26.91
C ALA A 69 17.50 6.68 25.66
N PRO A 70 18.65 6.88 24.98
CA PRO A 70 19.03 6.05 23.84
C PRO A 70 19.42 4.62 24.24
N ALA A 71 19.69 4.36 25.52
CA ALA A 71 20.05 3.03 26.02
C ALA A 71 18.83 2.13 26.29
N THR A 72 17.65 2.71 26.50
CA THR A 72 16.40 2.00 26.77
C THR A 72 15.67 1.73 25.45
N ILE A 73 15.33 0.46 25.18
CA ILE A 73 14.48 0.11 24.03
C ILE A 73 13.03 0.32 24.46
N LYS A 74 12.29 1.11 23.70
CA LYS A 74 10.82 1.27 23.84
C LYS A 74 10.13 0.30 22.89
N MET A 75 9.08 -0.37 23.36
CA MET A 75 8.33 -1.35 22.58
C MET A 75 6.83 -1.12 22.75
N ALA A 76 6.11 -1.16 21.64
CA ALA A 76 4.65 -1.05 21.61
C ALA A 76 4.07 -1.80 20.40
N HIS A 77 2.77 -2.09 20.45
CA HIS A 77 2.08 -2.65 19.28
C HIS A 77 1.48 -1.53 18.42
N ASN A 78 2.02 -1.30 17.22
CA ASN A 78 1.80 -0.13 16.37
C ASN A 78 2.50 1.14 16.91
N ALA A 79 3.73 0.98 17.34
CA ALA A 79 4.56 1.98 18.02
C ALA A 79 4.62 3.37 17.33
N ASN A 80 4.28 3.46 16.05
CA ASN A 80 4.10 4.75 15.37
C ASN A 80 3.07 5.65 16.08
N PHE A 81 2.04 5.06 16.71
CA PHE A 81 1.05 5.80 17.46
C PHE A 81 1.66 6.41 18.72
N GLU A 82 2.35 5.61 19.54
CA GLU A 82 3.00 6.03 20.78
C GLU A 82 4.09 7.06 20.51
N ILE A 83 4.94 6.85 19.49
CA ILE A 83 5.97 7.80 19.08
C ILE A 83 5.36 9.17 18.81
N ASN A 84 4.33 9.26 17.97
CA ASN A 84 3.75 10.55 17.58
C ASN A 84 2.91 11.19 18.70
N ALA A 85 2.22 10.39 19.50
CA ALA A 85 1.44 10.89 20.65
C ALA A 85 2.35 11.46 21.75
N LEU A 86 3.38 10.70 22.12
CA LEU A 86 4.34 11.12 23.15
C LEU A 86 5.23 12.28 22.70
N SER A 87 5.52 12.39 21.41
CA SER A 87 6.27 13.52 20.84
C SER A 87 5.56 14.88 20.98
N GLN A 88 4.26 14.90 21.32
CA GLN A 88 3.57 16.15 21.64
C GLN A 88 3.99 16.74 23.02
N PHE A 89 4.57 15.91 23.89
CA PHE A 89 4.88 16.25 25.27
C PHE A 89 6.37 16.07 25.63
N TYR A 90 7.06 15.16 24.92
CA TYR A 90 8.44 14.77 25.19
C TYR A 90 9.25 14.74 23.90
N GLU A 91 10.57 14.90 24.01
CA GLU A 91 11.49 14.68 22.91
C GLU A 91 11.68 13.17 22.72
N ILE A 92 11.09 12.63 21.68
CA ILE A 92 11.09 11.18 21.35
C ILE A 92 11.81 10.95 20.04
N TRP A 93 12.79 10.04 20.05
CA TRP A 93 13.53 9.63 18.88
C TRP A 93 13.09 8.23 18.43
N PRO A 94 12.70 8.02 17.14
CA PRO A 94 12.18 6.74 16.66
C PRO A 94 13.17 5.60 16.72
N ASP A 95 14.48 5.85 16.60
CA ASP A 95 15.55 4.86 16.45
C ASP A 95 15.68 3.86 17.62
N GLN A 96 15.17 4.22 18.81
CA GLN A 96 15.14 3.37 20.00
C GLN A 96 13.84 2.58 20.17
N TRP A 97 12.92 2.71 19.21
CA TRP A 97 11.65 2.00 19.26
C TRP A 97 11.69 0.70 18.47
N ARG A 98 10.89 -0.25 18.97
CA ARG A 98 10.54 -1.51 18.29
C ARG A 98 9.03 -1.62 18.27
N CYS A 99 8.50 -2.39 17.32
CA CYS A 99 7.06 -2.49 17.10
C CYS A 99 6.67 -3.94 16.88
N THR A 100 5.90 -4.51 17.82
CA THR A 100 5.44 -5.90 17.70
C THR A 100 4.44 -6.12 16.57
N MET A 101 3.75 -5.06 16.10
CA MET A 101 2.99 -5.13 14.85
C MET A 101 3.91 -5.41 13.65
N ILE A 102 5.05 -4.71 13.56
CA ILE A 102 6.02 -4.91 12.46
C ILE A 102 6.64 -6.30 12.58
N HIS A 103 6.98 -6.75 13.78
CA HIS A 103 7.49 -8.10 14.01
C HIS A 103 6.47 -9.18 13.59
N SER A 104 5.21 -9.01 13.97
CA SER A 104 4.11 -9.89 13.55
C SER A 104 3.93 -9.92 12.02
N LEU A 105 3.93 -8.77 11.37
CA LEU A 105 3.83 -8.67 9.91
C LEU A 105 5.03 -9.32 9.21
N TYR A 106 6.23 -9.15 9.74
CA TYR A 106 7.45 -9.80 9.25
C TYR A 106 7.32 -11.32 9.26
N CYS A 107 6.78 -11.89 10.35
CA CYS A 107 6.54 -13.33 10.50
C CYS A 107 5.23 -13.82 9.83
N GLY A 108 4.56 -12.98 9.03
CA GLY A 108 3.39 -13.36 8.22
C GLY A 108 2.04 -13.26 8.91
N TYR A 109 1.97 -12.77 10.15
CA TYR A 109 0.74 -12.61 10.94
C TYR A 109 -0.07 -11.35 10.58
N PRO A 110 -1.30 -11.23 11.12
CA PRO A 110 -2.11 -10.00 10.99
C PRO A 110 -1.46 -8.78 11.64
N ALA A 111 -1.92 -7.56 11.27
CA ALA A 111 -1.41 -6.31 11.84
C ALA A 111 -2.03 -5.93 13.18
N SER A 112 -3.27 -6.35 13.48
CA SER A 112 -3.96 -5.91 14.70
C SER A 112 -3.62 -6.79 15.89
N LEU A 113 -3.44 -6.20 17.06
CA LEU A 113 -3.14 -6.90 18.31
C LEU A 113 -4.10 -8.08 18.56
N ALA A 114 -5.41 -7.84 18.45
CA ALA A 114 -6.43 -8.89 18.58
C ALA A 114 -6.31 -9.98 17.50
N GLY A 115 -5.97 -9.58 16.27
CA GLY A 115 -5.79 -10.51 15.16
C GLY A 115 -4.58 -11.41 15.34
N VAL A 116 -3.48 -10.86 15.84
CA VAL A 116 -2.24 -11.60 16.11
C VAL A 116 -2.47 -12.61 17.23
N GLY A 117 -2.99 -12.19 18.39
CA GLY A 117 -3.25 -13.09 19.52
C GLY A 117 -4.18 -14.25 19.15
N LYS A 118 -5.20 -13.97 18.32
CA LYS A 118 -6.08 -15.02 17.80
C LYS A 118 -5.36 -15.96 16.82
N ALA A 119 -4.54 -15.42 15.92
CA ALA A 119 -3.81 -16.20 14.92
C ALA A 119 -2.74 -17.11 15.56
N MET A 120 -2.13 -16.67 16.67
CA MET A 120 -1.18 -17.44 17.47
C MET A 120 -1.85 -18.42 18.43
N GLY A 121 -3.19 -18.43 18.50
CA GLY A 121 -3.92 -19.35 19.38
C GLY A 121 -3.76 -19.05 20.87
N PHE A 122 -3.50 -17.79 21.26
CA PHE A 122 -3.36 -17.45 22.68
C PHE A 122 -4.62 -17.76 23.47
N PRO A 123 -4.52 -18.22 24.72
CA PRO A 123 -5.66 -18.40 25.60
C PRO A 123 -6.37 -17.07 25.87
N GLN A 124 -7.65 -17.12 26.24
CA GLN A 124 -8.51 -15.92 26.30
C GLN A 124 -7.97 -14.83 27.24
N GLU A 125 -7.32 -15.21 28.33
CA GLU A 125 -6.66 -14.29 29.26
C GLU A 125 -5.43 -13.57 28.68
N LYS A 126 -4.85 -14.11 27.59
CA LYS A 126 -3.74 -13.50 26.81
C LYS A 126 -4.21 -12.95 25.47
N GLN A 127 -5.49 -12.63 25.32
CA GLN A 127 -6.03 -11.98 24.14
C GLN A 127 -6.53 -10.57 24.51
N LYS A 128 -6.58 -9.70 23.50
CA LYS A 128 -7.15 -8.36 23.64
C LYS A 128 -8.62 -8.44 24.08
N MET A 129 -9.01 -7.66 25.09
CA MET A 129 -10.35 -7.66 25.64
C MET A 129 -11.40 -7.24 24.61
N ALA A 130 -12.46 -8.03 24.45
CA ALA A 130 -13.51 -7.75 23.47
C ALA A 130 -14.28 -6.43 23.71
N VAL A 131 -14.34 -5.99 24.98
CA VAL A 131 -15.03 -4.74 25.40
C VAL A 131 -14.28 -3.47 24.95
N GLY A 132 -13.01 -3.55 24.58
CA GLY A 132 -12.14 -2.41 24.28
C GLY A 132 -12.71 -1.43 23.27
N LYS A 133 -13.33 -1.93 22.16
CA LYS A 133 -13.95 -1.04 21.18
C LYS A 133 -15.05 -0.14 21.75
N ALA A 134 -15.84 -0.66 22.69
CA ALA A 134 -16.90 0.10 23.35
C ALA A 134 -16.33 1.15 24.30
N LEU A 135 -15.26 0.81 25.03
CA LEU A 135 -14.55 1.71 25.96
C LEU A 135 -13.84 2.84 25.19
N ILE A 136 -13.10 2.54 24.14
CA ILE A 136 -12.48 3.53 23.25
C ILE A 136 -13.55 4.48 22.68
N ARG A 137 -14.67 3.92 22.17
CA ARG A 137 -15.76 4.77 21.67
C ARG A 137 -16.37 5.67 22.74
N TYR A 138 -16.35 5.23 24.00
CA TYR A 138 -16.92 5.99 25.11
C TYR A 138 -16.00 7.12 25.58
N PHE A 139 -14.71 6.86 25.76
CA PHE A 139 -13.77 7.81 26.36
C PHE A 139 -12.87 8.55 25.37
N CYS A 140 -12.53 7.92 24.22
CA CYS A 140 -11.50 8.42 23.30
C CYS A 140 -12.05 9.26 22.15
N VAL A 141 -13.38 9.28 21.92
CA VAL A 141 -14.00 10.06 20.85
C VAL A 141 -15.12 10.94 21.36
N PRO A 142 -15.46 12.05 20.65
CA PRO A 142 -16.61 12.89 21.01
C PRO A 142 -17.92 12.11 21.06
N CYS A 143 -18.77 12.42 22.01
CA CYS A 143 -20.14 11.90 22.07
C CYS A 143 -21.14 12.94 21.56
N LYS A 144 -22.27 12.48 21.01
CA LYS A 144 -23.34 13.38 20.60
C LYS A 144 -24.05 13.97 21.83
N PRO A 145 -24.28 15.29 21.90
CA PRO A 145 -25.06 15.89 22.96
C PRO A 145 -26.51 15.42 22.92
N THR A 146 -27.03 14.95 24.04
CA THR A 146 -28.41 14.49 24.22
C THR A 146 -28.96 14.96 25.56
N LYS A 147 -30.28 14.97 25.72
CA LYS A 147 -30.90 15.24 27.04
C LYS A 147 -30.43 14.23 28.11
N ARG A 148 -30.22 12.95 27.71
CA ARG A 148 -29.80 11.87 28.62
C ARG A 148 -28.38 12.03 29.16
N ASN A 149 -27.47 12.60 28.37
CA ASN A 149 -26.09 12.84 28.81
C ASN A 149 -25.83 14.29 29.28
N GLY A 150 -26.88 15.08 29.54
CA GLY A 150 -26.74 16.45 30.01
C GLY A 150 -26.19 17.42 28.96
N GLY A 151 -26.27 17.08 27.67
CA GLY A 151 -25.78 17.92 26.56
C GLY A 151 -24.25 17.88 26.36
N ARG A 152 -23.54 16.97 27.04
CA ARG A 152 -22.06 16.89 26.92
C ARG A 152 -21.63 16.33 25.56
N THR A 153 -20.45 16.77 25.12
CA THR A 153 -19.79 16.34 23.88
C THR A 153 -18.62 15.38 24.12
N ARG A 154 -18.24 15.17 25.40
CA ARG A 154 -17.16 14.27 25.81
C ARG A 154 -17.54 13.54 27.09
N ASN A 155 -17.12 12.28 27.23
CA ASN A 155 -17.19 11.54 28.48
C ASN A 155 -15.84 11.60 29.20
N PHE A 156 -15.89 11.86 30.52
CA PHE A 156 -14.75 11.86 31.42
C PHE A 156 -14.86 10.68 32.39
N PRO A 157 -13.80 10.34 33.16
CA PRO A 157 -13.79 9.22 34.10
C PRO A 157 -14.98 9.21 35.07
N GLU A 158 -15.32 10.37 35.61
CA GLU A 158 -16.40 10.57 36.60
C GLU A 158 -17.81 10.29 36.04
N HIS A 159 -17.99 10.26 34.72
CA HIS A 159 -19.29 9.98 34.13
C HIS A 159 -19.66 8.49 34.13
N ASP A 160 -18.67 7.58 34.30
CA ASP A 160 -18.87 6.14 34.44
C ASP A 160 -17.58 5.49 34.98
N ILE A 161 -17.45 5.50 36.30
CA ILE A 161 -16.24 5.03 36.98
C ILE A 161 -16.01 3.53 36.81
N GLU A 162 -17.06 2.73 36.67
CA GLU A 162 -16.93 1.29 36.44
C GLU A 162 -16.33 1.01 35.06
N LYS A 163 -16.83 1.70 34.01
CA LYS A 163 -16.22 1.62 32.70
C LYS A 163 -14.80 2.15 32.67
N TRP A 164 -14.51 3.21 33.45
CA TRP A 164 -13.16 3.77 33.55
C TRP A 164 -12.18 2.77 34.16
N ASN A 165 -12.56 2.10 35.26
CA ASN A 165 -11.74 1.06 35.87
C ASN A 165 -11.52 -0.12 34.89
N LEU A 166 -12.56 -0.53 34.18
CA LEU A 166 -12.43 -1.56 33.15
C LEU A 166 -11.52 -1.10 31.98
N PHE A 167 -11.51 0.20 31.66
CA PHE A 167 -10.64 0.77 30.64
C PHE A 167 -9.16 0.79 31.06
N LYS A 168 -8.88 0.99 32.34
CA LYS A 168 -7.53 0.82 32.90
C LYS A 168 -7.04 -0.63 32.78
N GLU A 169 -7.87 -1.59 33.13
CA GLU A 169 -7.51 -3.01 32.94
C GLU A 169 -7.35 -3.39 31.48
N TYR A 170 -8.15 -2.79 30.59
CA TYR A 170 -7.99 -2.97 29.14
C TYR A 170 -6.63 -2.46 28.64
N CYS A 171 -6.18 -1.27 29.03
CA CYS A 171 -4.89 -0.69 28.65
C CYS A 171 -3.72 -1.56 29.19
N LYS A 172 -3.81 -2.05 30.43
CA LYS A 172 -2.83 -2.98 31.00
C LYS A 172 -2.75 -4.29 30.20
N GLN A 173 -3.93 -4.83 29.83
CA GLN A 173 -4.03 -6.08 29.08
C GLN A 173 -3.38 -5.94 27.69
N ASP A 174 -3.45 -4.77 27.03
CA ASP A 174 -2.82 -4.55 25.74
C ASP A 174 -1.29 -4.65 25.83
N VAL A 175 -0.64 -4.20 26.92
CA VAL A 175 0.78 -4.44 27.23
C VAL A 175 1.09 -5.92 27.45
N GLU A 176 0.24 -6.64 28.18
CA GLU A 176 0.44 -8.09 28.40
C GLU A 176 0.36 -8.89 27.10
N VAL A 177 -0.60 -8.54 26.23
CA VAL A 177 -0.74 -9.20 24.91
C VAL A 177 0.46 -8.86 24.03
N GLU A 178 0.93 -7.61 24.05
CA GLU A 178 2.10 -7.15 23.30
C GLU A 178 3.35 -7.95 23.70
N ARG A 179 3.63 -8.10 25.00
CA ARG A 179 4.76 -8.90 25.51
C ARG A 179 4.65 -10.37 25.15
N ALA A 180 3.43 -10.95 25.21
CA ALA A 180 3.21 -12.34 24.80
C ALA A 180 3.50 -12.57 23.33
N ILE A 181 3.23 -11.58 22.46
CA ILE A 181 3.58 -11.61 21.03
C ILE A 181 5.09 -11.56 20.86
N GLU A 182 5.78 -10.64 21.55
CA GLU A 182 7.24 -10.51 21.50
C GLU A 182 7.92 -11.80 21.95
N ASP A 183 7.49 -12.40 23.07
CA ASP A 183 8.01 -13.67 23.57
C ASP A 183 7.79 -14.83 22.58
N HIS A 184 6.63 -14.88 21.93
CA HIS A 184 6.32 -15.90 20.91
C HIS A 184 7.21 -15.78 19.67
N LEU A 185 7.58 -14.56 19.28
CA LEU A 185 8.35 -14.27 18.06
C LEU A 185 9.87 -14.12 18.31
N LYS A 186 10.34 -14.20 19.54
CA LYS A 186 11.75 -13.89 19.92
C LYS A 186 12.80 -14.69 19.16
N ASP A 187 12.46 -15.92 18.75
CA ASP A 187 13.38 -16.82 18.01
C ASP A 187 13.45 -16.48 16.50
N TYR A 188 12.57 -15.58 16.03
CA TYR A 188 12.48 -15.09 14.65
C TYR A 188 12.70 -13.57 14.56
N PRO A 189 13.84 -13.06 15.00
CA PRO A 189 14.05 -11.62 15.13
C PRO A 189 13.99 -10.92 13.79
N VAL A 190 13.38 -9.73 13.79
CA VAL A 190 13.44 -8.82 12.64
C VAL A 190 14.89 -8.36 12.45
N PRO A 191 15.47 -8.48 11.24
CA PRO A 191 16.84 -8.04 10.98
C PRO A 191 17.08 -6.57 11.34
N THR A 192 18.26 -6.24 11.85
CA THR A 192 18.62 -4.85 12.22
C THR A 192 18.40 -3.87 11.07
N GLN A 193 18.72 -4.30 9.83
CA GLN A 193 18.50 -3.47 8.64
C GLN A 193 17.01 -3.14 8.42
N GLU A 194 16.09 -4.05 8.76
CA GLU A 194 14.64 -3.79 8.65
C GLU A 194 14.17 -2.80 9.71
N TRP A 195 14.72 -2.83 10.92
CA TRP A 195 14.46 -1.79 11.91
C TRP A 195 14.96 -0.42 11.42
N THR A 196 16.15 -0.36 10.83
CA THR A 196 16.66 0.86 10.21
C THR A 196 15.74 1.36 9.08
N ASN A 197 15.27 0.47 8.22
CA ASN A 197 14.31 0.81 7.16
C ASN A 197 12.99 1.33 7.73
N TRP A 198 12.52 0.74 8.83
CA TRP A 198 11.31 1.22 9.52
C TRP A 198 11.51 2.62 10.14
N HIS A 199 12.67 2.90 10.72
CA HIS A 199 12.98 4.25 11.24
C HIS A 199 13.01 5.30 10.11
N TYR A 200 13.58 4.97 8.95
CA TYR A 200 13.49 5.85 7.77
C TYR A 200 12.04 6.05 7.30
N ASP A 201 11.22 5.00 7.31
CA ASP A 201 9.80 5.10 7.02
C ASP A 201 9.08 6.08 8.00
N GLN A 202 9.39 6.02 9.31
CA GLN A 202 8.87 6.98 10.27
C GLN A 202 9.28 8.41 9.91
N THR A 203 10.52 8.64 9.56
CA THR A 203 11.05 9.96 9.14
C THR A 203 10.34 10.45 7.87
N ILE A 204 10.17 9.60 6.87
CA ILE A 204 9.46 9.94 5.61
C ILE A 204 8.00 10.27 5.88
N ASN A 205 7.30 9.46 6.68
CA ASN A 205 5.91 9.71 7.04
C ASN A 205 5.74 10.99 7.85
N GLN A 206 6.68 11.33 8.75
CA GLN A 206 6.70 12.56 9.52
C GLN A 206 7.02 13.78 8.65
N GLN A 207 7.94 13.66 7.70
CA GLN A 207 8.24 14.68 6.69
C GLN A 207 6.96 14.99 5.88
N GLY A 208 6.31 13.97 5.35
CA GLY A 208 5.12 14.09 4.50
C GLY A 208 5.36 14.97 3.28
N THR A 209 4.29 15.49 2.69
CA THR A 209 4.37 16.31 1.47
C THR A 209 3.38 17.47 1.51
N GLN A 210 3.78 18.60 0.96
CA GLN A 210 2.91 19.77 0.77
C GLN A 210 1.81 19.43 -0.22
N VAL A 211 0.61 20.02 -0.04
CA VAL A 211 -0.49 19.91 -0.99
C VAL A 211 -1.01 21.28 -1.41
N ASP A 212 -1.47 21.38 -2.65
CA ASP A 212 -2.07 22.57 -3.23
C ASP A 212 -3.56 22.68 -2.81
N LEU A 213 -3.80 23.36 -1.69
CA LEU A 213 -5.15 23.52 -1.13
C LEU A 213 -6.10 24.24 -2.09
N ALA A 214 -5.62 25.21 -2.87
CA ALA A 214 -6.46 25.91 -3.84
C ALA A 214 -6.93 24.94 -4.94
N LEU A 215 -6.06 24.06 -5.41
CA LEU A 215 -6.43 23.00 -6.36
C LEU A 215 -7.41 22.00 -5.75
N ILE A 216 -7.18 21.58 -4.50
CA ILE A 216 -8.05 20.63 -3.79
C ILE A 216 -9.46 21.22 -3.63
N ASN A 217 -9.57 22.45 -3.14
CA ASN A 217 -10.86 23.11 -2.91
C ASN A 217 -11.63 23.33 -4.23
N GLY A 218 -10.96 23.85 -5.26
CA GLY A 218 -11.58 24.02 -6.58
C GLY A 218 -12.01 22.69 -7.20
N ALA A 219 -11.24 21.61 -7.03
CA ALA A 219 -11.61 20.29 -7.50
C ALA A 219 -12.83 19.71 -6.76
N LEU A 220 -12.95 19.93 -5.46
CA LEU A 220 -14.11 19.51 -4.67
C LEU A 220 -15.36 20.28 -5.09
N GLU A 221 -15.30 21.61 -5.18
CA GLU A 221 -16.43 22.45 -5.63
C GLU A 221 -16.89 22.08 -7.03
N LEU A 222 -15.98 21.98 -8.00
CA LEU A 222 -16.30 21.56 -9.36
C LEU A 222 -16.88 20.14 -9.44
N SER A 223 -16.47 19.26 -8.55
CA SER A 223 -17.00 17.88 -8.49
C SER A 223 -18.42 17.85 -7.98
N ASP A 224 -18.75 18.67 -7.00
CA ASP A 224 -20.12 18.80 -6.48
C ASP A 224 -21.06 19.40 -7.53
N GLN A 225 -20.61 20.44 -8.24
CA GLN A 225 -21.34 21.03 -9.37
C GLN A 225 -21.58 19.99 -10.49
N ALA A 226 -20.55 19.22 -10.85
CA ALA A 226 -20.66 18.16 -11.85
C ALA A 226 -21.62 17.04 -11.40
N ALA A 227 -21.59 16.64 -10.13
CA ALA A 227 -22.47 15.60 -9.60
C ALA A 227 -23.94 16.03 -9.65
N LEU A 228 -24.24 17.29 -9.32
CA LEU A 228 -25.61 17.87 -9.44
C LEU A 228 -26.07 17.85 -10.90
N LYS A 229 -25.28 18.40 -11.83
CA LYS A 229 -25.61 18.45 -13.27
C LYS A 229 -25.82 17.05 -13.85
N LEU A 230 -24.94 16.10 -13.55
CA LEU A 230 -25.06 14.70 -14.00
C LEU A 230 -26.29 14.01 -13.41
N GLY A 231 -26.60 14.28 -12.15
CA GLY A 231 -27.80 13.78 -11.49
C GLY A 231 -29.08 14.29 -12.13
N ASP A 232 -29.14 15.59 -12.46
CA ASP A 232 -30.27 16.21 -13.16
C ASP A 232 -30.43 15.65 -14.58
N ASP A 233 -29.36 15.45 -15.30
CA ASP A 233 -29.35 14.83 -16.62
C ASP A 233 -29.93 13.41 -16.58
N ILE A 234 -29.53 12.60 -15.60
CA ILE A 234 -30.06 11.23 -15.41
C ILE A 234 -31.55 11.30 -15.07
N ARG A 235 -31.97 12.15 -14.13
CA ARG A 235 -33.37 12.30 -13.75
C ARG A 235 -34.24 12.70 -14.93
N ARG A 236 -33.79 13.66 -15.74
CA ARG A 236 -34.53 14.17 -16.90
C ARG A 236 -34.78 13.08 -17.95
N VAL A 237 -33.85 12.17 -18.18
CA VAL A 237 -33.97 11.13 -19.20
C VAL A 237 -34.62 9.87 -18.68
N SER A 238 -34.32 9.48 -17.43
CA SER A 238 -34.82 8.20 -16.86
C SER A 238 -36.07 8.32 -16.02
N GLY A 239 -36.37 9.52 -15.51
CA GLY A 239 -37.48 9.73 -14.56
C GLY A 239 -37.26 9.16 -13.15
N ILE A 240 -36.04 8.64 -12.85
CA ILE A 240 -35.76 8.10 -11.52
C ILE A 240 -35.49 9.22 -10.50
N ASP A 241 -36.01 9.08 -9.28
CA ASP A 241 -35.90 10.10 -8.24
C ASP A 241 -34.44 10.25 -7.72
N ASN A 242 -33.78 9.13 -7.48
CA ASN A 242 -32.41 9.12 -6.95
C ASN A 242 -31.42 8.51 -7.95
N PRO A 243 -30.69 9.32 -8.72
CA PRO A 243 -29.65 8.86 -9.66
C PRO A 243 -28.53 8.04 -9.04
N ASN A 244 -28.34 8.13 -7.72
CA ASN A 244 -27.36 7.33 -6.99
C ASN A 244 -27.87 5.94 -6.58
N SER A 245 -29.20 5.71 -6.64
CA SER A 245 -29.81 4.43 -6.29
C SER A 245 -29.52 3.37 -7.35
N VAL A 246 -28.67 2.41 -7.01
CA VAL A 246 -28.39 1.25 -7.89
C VAL A 246 -29.66 0.46 -8.16
N ALA A 247 -30.56 0.33 -7.19
CA ALA A 247 -31.82 -0.40 -7.33
C ALA A 247 -32.76 0.28 -8.35
N GLN A 248 -32.99 1.59 -8.22
CA GLN A 248 -33.84 2.34 -9.17
C GLN A 248 -33.27 2.30 -10.60
N LEU A 249 -31.95 2.44 -10.72
CA LEU A 249 -31.30 2.40 -12.03
C LEU A 249 -31.37 1.01 -12.67
N LYS A 250 -31.21 -0.07 -11.90
CA LYS A 250 -31.37 -1.45 -12.39
C LYS A 250 -32.79 -1.67 -12.90
N GLN A 251 -33.79 -1.30 -12.12
CA GLN A 251 -35.18 -1.44 -12.51
C GLN A 251 -35.48 -0.71 -13.82
N TRP A 252 -35.08 0.57 -13.89
CA TRP A 252 -35.28 1.35 -15.13
C TRP A 252 -34.56 0.72 -16.35
N LEU A 253 -33.33 0.24 -16.19
CA LEU A 253 -32.60 -0.44 -17.26
C LEU A 253 -33.30 -1.74 -17.69
N SER A 254 -33.78 -2.53 -16.72
CA SER A 254 -34.53 -3.77 -17.00
C SER A 254 -35.80 -3.49 -17.79
N ASP A 255 -36.53 -2.45 -17.40
CA ASP A 255 -37.77 -2.02 -18.10
C ASP A 255 -37.47 -1.55 -19.55
N GLN A 256 -36.36 -0.80 -19.73
CA GLN A 256 -35.95 -0.31 -21.06
C GLN A 256 -35.44 -1.40 -22.00
N LEU A 257 -34.84 -2.45 -21.46
CA LEU A 257 -34.14 -3.51 -22.22
C LEU A 257 -34.96 -4.81 -22.30
N GLY A 258 -36.04 -4.93 -21.53
CA GLY A 258 -36.85 -6.15 -21.47
C GLY A 258 -36.10 -7.36 -20.89
N LYS A 259 -35.06 -7.13 -20.09
CA LYS A 259 -34.26 -8.18 -19.45
C LYS A 259 -33.72 -7.71 -18.10
N ASP A 260 -33.56 -8.65 -17.19
CA ASP A 260 -32.99 -8.34 -15.86
C ASP A 260 -31.52 -7.92 -15.93
N ILE A 261 -31.18 -6.91 -15.13
CA ILE A 261 -29.81 -6.39 -14.97
C ILE A 261 -29.32 -6.71 -13.54
N ASP A 262 -28.51 -7.75 -13.41
CA ASP A 262 -28.03 -8.23 -12.10
C ASP A 262 -26.91 -7.36 -11.51
N LYS A 263 -26.03 -6.82 -12.35
CA LYS A 263 -24.81 -6.11 -11.93
C LYS A 263 -24.69 -4.77 -12.65
N LEU A 264 -24.34 -3.71 -11.87
CA LEU A 264 -24.01 -2.37 -12.38
C LEU A 264 -22.69 -1.86 -11.78
N GLY A 265 -21.75 -2.77 -11.54
CA GLY A 265 -20.37 -2.41 -11.23
C GLY A 265 -19.66 -1.80 -12.44
N LYS A 266 -18.45 -1.25 -12.21
CA LYS A 266 -17.68 -0.55 -13.26
C LYS A 266 -17.47 -1.38 -14.52
N GLU A 267 -17.16 -2.67 -14.38
CA GLU A 267 -16.94 -3.60 -15.52
C GLU A 267 -18.23 -3.86 -16.26
N ALA A 268 -19.31 -4.21 -15.55
CA ALA A 268 -20.63 -4.46 -16.17
C ALA A 268 -21.15 -3.22 -16.92
N VAL A 269 -20.98 -2.01 -16.39
CA VAL A 269 -21.35 -0.78 -17.10
C VAL A 269 -20.50 -0.58 -18.36
N ASN A 270 -19.21 -0.90 -18.32
CA ASN A 270 -18.35 -0.82 -19.52
C ASN A 270 -18.77 -1.82 -20.59
N GLU A 271 -19.07 -3.07 -20.21
CA GLU A 271 -19.58 -4.12 -21.13
C GLU A 271 -20.91 -3.72 -21.74
N LEU A 272 -21.83 -3.19 -20.94
CA LEU A 272 -23.12 -2.68 -21.43
C LEU A 272 -22.92 -1.57 -22.47
N LEU A 273 -22.05 -0.60 -22.21
CA LEU A 273 -21.78 0.52 -23.14
C LEU A 273 -21.18 0.08 -24.47
N GLU A 274 -20.50 -1.08 -24.54
CA GLU A 274 -19.97 -1.65 -25.77
C GLU A 274 -20.99 -2.49 -26.55
N ALA A 275 -22.05 -2.95 -25.90
CA ALA A 275 -23.07 -3.80 -26.53
C ALA A 275 -23.84 -3.07 -27.63
N PRO A 276 -23.97 -3.64 -28.85
CA PRO A 276 -24.65 -3.01 -29.99
C PRO A 276 -26.09 -2.57 -29.68
N GLN A 277 -26.85 -3.36 -28.93
CA GLN A 277 -28.21 -3.08 -28.51
C GLN A 277 -28.32 -1.85 -27.58
N ILE A 278 -27.30 -1.59 -26.77
CA ILE A 278 -27.24 -0.41 -25.91
C ILE A 278 -26.87 0.82 -26.74
N LYS A 279 -25.92 0.71 -27.66
CA LYS A 279 -25.55 1.78 -28.60
C LYS A 279 -26.74 2.18 -29.51
N ALA A 280 -27.64 1.24 -29.80
CA ALA A 280 -28.87 1.47 -30.57
C ALA A 280 -30.00 2.12 -29.76
N ASN A 281 -29.91 2.18 -28.42
CA ASN A 281 -30.86 2.88 -27.53
C ASN A 281 -30.24 4.16 -26.94
N PRO A 282 -30.50 5.35 -27.54
CA PRO A 282 -29.85 6.59 -27.16
C PRO A 282 -30.10 6.97 -25.67
N ALA A 283 -31.29 6.70 -25.14
CA ALA A 283 -31.62 7.03 -23.75
C ALA A 283 -30.82 6.18 -22.76
N VAL A 284 -30.80 4.86 -22.99
CA VAL A 284 -30.04 3.92 -22.16
C VAL A 284 -28.55 4.20 -22.24
N TYR A 285 -28.00 4.39 -23.44
CA TYR A 285 -26.60 4.73 -23.67
C TYR A 285 -26.21 6.02 -22.92
N TYR A 286 -27.03 7.08 -23.05
CA TYR A 286 -26.81 8.35 -22.40
C TYR A 286 -26.78 8.22 -20.87
N VAL A 287 -27.80 7.57 -20.29
CA VAL A 287 -27.90 7.38 -18.82
C VAL A 287 -26.73 6.56 -18.30
N LEU A 288 -26.35 5.47 -18.96
CA LEU A 288 -25.20 4.65 -18.56
C LEU A 288 -23.88 5.43 -18.65
N LYS A 289 -23.71 6.25 -19.69
CA LYS A 289 -22.54 7.12 -19.85
C LYS A 289 -22.45 8.14 -18.70
N LYS A 290 -23.57 8.84 -18.38
CA LYS A 290 -23.64 9.80 -17.28
C LYS A 290 -23.44 9.12 -15.92
N ARG A 291 -24.00 7.94 -15.72
CA ARG A 291 -23.77 7.14 -14.51
C ARG A 291 -22.29 6.74 -14.34
N LYS A 292 -21.63 6.36 -15.42
CA LYS A 292 -20.19 6.07 -15.42
C LYS A 292 -19.36 7.30 -15.03
N GLU A 293 -19.70 8.49 -15.54
CA GLU A 293 -19.04 9.75 -15.20
C GLU A 293 -19.26 10.08 -13.71
N MET A 294 -20.50 9.99 -13.22
CA MET A 294 -20.87 10.26 -11.82
C MET A 294 -20.25 9.25 -10.83
N ALA A 295 -20.03 8.01 -11.24
CA ALA A 295 -19.44 6.97 -10.38
C ALA A 295 -17.91 7.10 -10.18
N LYS A 296 -17.26 8.14 -10.69
CA LYS A 296 -15.82 8.34 -10.51
C LYS A 296 -15.49 8.62 -9.04
N SER A 297 -15.08 7.57 -8.34
CA SER A 297 -14.72 7.60 -6.92
C SER A 297 -13.38 8.28 -6.62
N SER A 298 -12.60 8.63 -7.65
CA SER A 298 -11.26 9.22 -7.53
C SER A 298 -11.29 10.59 -6.84
N VAL A 299 -12.37 11.36 -6.94
CA VAL A 299 -12.58 12.63 -6.23
C VAL A 299 -12.46 12.49 -4.70
N LYS A 300 -12.82 11.33 -4.14
CA LYS A 300 -12.61 11.02 -2.71
C LYS A 300 -11.16 11.18 -2.25
N LYS A 301 -10.20 11.20 -3.19
CA LYS A 301 -8.79 11.46 -2.90
C LYS A 301 -8.55 12.90 -2.46
N TYR A 302 -9.24 13.88 -3.07
CA TYR A 302 -9.18 15.28 -2.64
C TYR A 302 -9.76 15.45 -1.24
N THR A 303 -10.93 14.83 -0.97
CA THR A 303 -11.50 14.82 0.40
C THR A 303 -10.55 14.17 1.40
N ALA A 304 -9.84 13.10 1.03
CA ALA A 304 -8.86 12.47 1.90
C ALA A 304 -7.65 13.38 2.17
N MET A 305 -7.18 14.15 1.16
CA MET A 305 -6.12 15.15 1.33
C MET A 305 -6.57 16.28 2.25
N GLU A 306 -7.75 16.85 2.02
CA GLU A 306 -8.37 17.91 2.83
C GLU A 306 -8.51 17.49 4.30
N ASN A 307 -9.01 16.28 4.54
CA ASN A 307 -9.15 15.73 5.88
C ASN A 307 -7.80 15.52 6.57
N ALA A 308 -6.76 15.12 5.83
CA ALA A 308 -5.47 14.72 6.39
C ALA A 308 -4.44 15.86 6.45
N VAL A 309 -4.69 17.00 5.79
CA VAL A 309 -3.73 18.12 5.79
C VAL A 309 -3.54 18.67 7.21
N CYS A 310 -2.27 18.77 7.62
CA CYS A 310 -1.83 19.33 8.88
C CYS A 310 -1.78 20.87 8.85
N LYS A 311 -1.51 21.51 9.99
CA LYS A 311 -1.48 23.00 10.12
C LYS A 311 -0.48 23.68 9.21
N ASP A 312 0.59 22.99 8.82
CA ASP A 312 1.65 23.49 7.93
C ASP A 312 1.38 23.20 6.45
N GLY A 313 0.18 22.74 6.08
CA GLY A 313 -0.21 22.43 4.71
C GLY A 313 0.33 21.11 4.18
N ARG A 314 0.95 20.27 5.01
CA ARG A 314 1.49 18.95 4.60
C ARG A 314 0.55 17.81 4.97
N VAL A 315 0.50 16.81 4.13
CA VAL A 315 -0.15 15.52 4.42
C VAL A 315 0.92 14.52 4.85
N ARG A 316 0.68 13.82 5.95
CA ARG A 316 1.60 12.90 6.61
C ARG A 316 1.00 11.51 6.78
N GLY A 317 1.85 10.50 7.07
CA GLY A 317 1.38 9.14 7.31
C GLY A 317 0.78 8.48 6.06
N LEU A 318 1.36 8.74 4.89
CA LEU A 318 0.88 8.23 3.60
C LEU A 318 1.22 6.76 3.37
N LEU A 319 2.16 6.21 4.13
CA LEU A 319 2.73 4.87 3.94
C LEU A 319 2.64 4.03 5.20
N GLN A 320 2.41 2.75 5.03
CA GLN A 320 2.57 1.74 6.06
C GLN A 320 3.71 0.80 5.69
N PHE A 321 4.73 0.76 6.53
CA PHE A 321 5.81 -0.20 6.46
C PHE A 321 5.26 -1.63 6.59
N TYR A 322 5.73 -2.56 5.78
CA TYR A 322 5.28 -3.95 5.76
C TYR A 322 3.77 -4.13 5.52
N GLY A 323 3.11 -3.15 4.89
CA GLY A 323 1.66 -3.17 4.66
C GLY A 323 1.17 -4.34 3.78
N ALA A 324 2.04 -4.89 2.94
CA ALA A 324 1.87 -6.16 2.24
C ALA A 324 2.77 -7.21 2.91
N ASN A 325 2.27 -7.83 3.99
CA ASN A 325 3.06 -8.69 4.89
C ASN A 325 3.78 -9.85 4.19
N ARG A 326 3.22 -10.40 3.11
CA ARG A 326 3.84 -11.53 2.39
C ARG A 326 5.19 -11.18 1.76
N THR A 327 5.34 -9.99 1.22
CA THR A 327 6.53 -9.54 0.50
C THR A 327 7.32 -8.46 1.25
N GLY A 328 6.71 -7.84 2.26
CA GLY A 328 7.26 -6.71 3.00
C GLY A 328 7.13 -5.37 2.26
N ARG A 329 6.38 -5.30 1.15
CA ARG A 329 6.14 -4.05 0.44
C ARG A 329 5.31 -3.08 1.26
N TRP A 330 5.54 -1.78 1.06
CA TRP A 330 4.72 -0.73 1.66
C TRP A 330 3.30 -0.73 1.12
N ALA A 331 2.35 -0.35 1.94
CA ALA A 331 0.98 -0.07 1.51
C ALA A 331 0.65 1.41 1.68
N GLY A 332 -0.16 1.96 0.77
CA GLY A 332 -0.68 3.32 0.90
C GLY A 332 -1.68 3.43 2.05
N ARG A 333 -1.68 4.59 2.71
CA ARG A 333 -2.64 4.98 3.76
C ARG A 333 -3.31 6.29 3.39
N LEU A 334 -4.41 6.62 4.04
CA LEU A 334 -5.17 7.86 3.85
C LEU A 334 -5.51 8.11 2.37
N VAL A 335 -4.69 8.88 1.67
CA VAL A 335 -4.89 9.20 0.25
C VAL A 335 -4.69 7.99 -0.67
N GLN A 336 -4.04 6.91 -0.20
CA GLN A 336 -3.76 5.73 -1.01
C GLN A 336 -2.94 6.09 -2.28
N VAL A 337 -1.76 6.70 -2.07
CA VAL A 337 -0.91 7.25 -3.14
C VAL A 337 -0.54 6.22 -4.23
N GLN A 338 -0.47 4.94 -3.88
CA GLN A 338 -0.18 3.84 -4.81
C GLN A 338 -1.27 3.61 -5.88
N ASN A 339 -2.49 4.12 -5.65
CA ASN A 339 -3.66 3.93 -6.52
C ASN A 339 -4.17 5.24 -7.13
N LEU A 340 -3.28 6.19 -7.40
CA LEU A 340 -3.64 7.46 -8.03
C LEU A 340 -3.77 7.29 -9.56
N PRO A 341 -4.75 7.93 -10.20
CA PRO A 341 -4.88 7.94 -11.66
C PRO A 341 -3.63 8.54 -12.34
N ARG A 342 -3.34 8.10 -13.57
CA ARG A 342 -2.31 8.72 -14.41
C ARG A 342 -2.83 10.00 -15.06
N ASN A 343 -1.89 10.84 -15.50
CA ASN A 343 -2.17 12.07 -16.24
C ASN A 343 -2.07 11.77 -17.75
N TYR A 344 -3.14 12.05 -18.50
CA TYR A 344 -3.18 11.89 -19.96
C TYR A 344 -3.60 13.16 -20.68
N ILE A 345 -4.15 14.15 -19.95
CA ILE A 345 -4.52 15.45 -20.52
C ILE A 345 -3.26 16.28 -20.78
N PRO A 346 -3.23 17.02 -21.93
CA PRO A 346 -2.14 17.95 -22.20
C PRO A 346 -2.24 19.19 -21.29
N GLU A 347 -1.16 19.97 -21.24
CA GLU A 347 -1.11 21.28 -20.58
C GLU A 347 -1.62 21.24 -19.12
N LEU A 348 -1.03 20.34 -18.30
CA LEU A 348 -1.37 20.20 -16.89
C LEU A 348 -1.38 21.54 -16.11
N PRO A 349 -0.43 22.49 -16.32
CA PRO A 349 -0.45 23.79 -15.67
C PRO A 349 -1.74 24.59 -15.96
N LEU A 350 -2.21 24.59 -17.22
CA LEU A 350 -3.45 25.25 -17.62
C LEU A 350 -4.66 24.61 -16.93
N ALA A 351 -4.76 23.27 -16.96
CA ALA A 351 -5.84 22.55 -16.33
C ALA A 351 -5.89 22.82 -14.81
N ARG A 352 -4.75 22.82 -14.13
CA ARG A 352 -4.63 23.18 -12.70
C ARG A 352 -5.15 24.60 -12.42
N ASN A 353 -4.74 25.58 -13.22
CA ASN A 353 -5.18 26.98 -13.06
C ASN A 353 -6.69 27.14 -13.27
N LEU A 354 -7.27 26.48 -14.27
CA LEU A 354 -8.71 26.49 -14.51
C LEU A 354 -9.52 25.86 -13.36
N VAL A 355 -8.99 24.78 -12.75
CA VAL A 355 -9.61 24.18 -11.55
C VAL A 355 -9.54 25.13 -10.36
N LYS A 356 -8.40 25.79 -10.12
CA LYS A 356 -8.26 26.79 -9.05
C LYS A 356 -9.18 28.00 -9.22
N GLN A 357 -9.54 28.32 -10.45
CA GLN A 357 -10.49 29.38 -10.80
C GLN A 357 -11.94 28.89 -10.88
N GLU A 358 -12.18 27.62 -10.60
CA GLU A 358 -13.51 26.96 -10.67
C GLU A 358 -14.20 27.14 -12.03
N ASN A 359 -13.40 27.25 -13.11
CA ASN A 359 -13.88 27.54 -14.46
C ASN A 359 -14.35 26.26 -15.18
N ALA A 360 -15.53 25.72 -14.76
CA ALA A 360 -16.11 24.52 -15.34
C ALA A 360 -16.30 24.59 -16.86
N ALA A 361 -16.76 25.74 -17.37
CA ALA A 361 -17.06 25.91 -18.80
C ALA A 361 -15.79 25.78 -19.66
N MET A 362 -14.69 26.39 -19.24
CA MET A 362 -13.43 26.32 -19.95
C MET A 362 -12.80 24.92 -19.86
N LEU A 363 -12.93 24.26 -18.71
CA LEU A 363 -12.48 22.86 -18.53
C LEU A 363 -13.25 21.90 -19.44
N GLU A 364 -14.59 22.02 -19.51
CA GLU A 364 -15.42 21.19 -20.40
C GLU A 364 -15.09 21.49 -21.89
N LEU A 365 -14.89 22.74 -22.25
CA LEU A 365 -14.53 23.13 -23.63
C LEU A 365 -13.17 22.57 -24.04
N THR A 366 -12.17 22.62 -23.16
CA THR A 366 -10.79 22.26 -23.49
C THR A 366 -10.54 20.75 -23.38
N TYR A 367 -11.11 20.09 -22.37
CA TYR A 367 -10.80 18.69 -22.02
C TYR A 367 -12.00 17.74 -22.12
N GLY A 368 -13.20 18.25 -22.40
CA GLY A 368 -14.41 17.49 -22.65
C GLY A 368 -15.16 17.06 -21.40
N SER A 369 -14.56 16.26 -20.53
CA SER A 369 -15.22 15.72 -19.31
C SER A 369 -14.65 16.33 -18.05
N LEU A 370 -15.42 17.15 -17.35
CA LEU A 370 -15.02 17.76 -16.08
C LEU A 370 -14.63 16.71 -15.01
N PRO A 371 -15.43 15.65 -14.74
CA PRO A 371 -15.02 14.63 -13.76
C PRO A 371 -13.76 13.87 -14.15
N ASP A 372 -13.51 13.68 -15.46
CA ASP A 372 -12.32 13.01 -15.94
C ASP A 372 -11.08 13.87 -15.77
N THR A 373 -11.17 15.13 -16.12
CA THR A 373 -10.10 16.12 -15.96
C THR A 373 -9.68 16.25 -14.49
N ILE A 374 -10.67 16.44 -13.58
CA ILE A 374 -10.42 16.53 -12.14
C ILE A 374 -9.75 15.25 -11.62
N SER A 375 -10.22 14.08 -12.05
CA SER A 375 -9.62 12.80 -11.68
C SER A 375 -8.14 12.69 -12.08
N GLN A 376 -7.78 13.18 -13.26
CA GLN A 376 -6.40 13.14 -13.75
C GLN A 376 -5.48 14.15 -13.05
N LEU A 377 -6.01 15.19 -12.40
CA LEU A 377 -5.21 16.19 -11.69
C LEU A 377 -4.85 15.81 -10.25
N ILE A 378 -5.35 14.70 -9.71
CA ILE A 378 -5.14 14.31 -8.30
C ILE A 378 -3.66 14.24 -7.92
N ARG A 379 -2.80 13.64 -8.77
CA ARG A 379 -1.36 13.58 -8.52
C ARG A 379 -0.74 14.96 -8.39
N THR A 380 -1.21 15.90 -9.21
CA THR A 380 -0.68 17.24 -9.27
C THR A 380 -1.03 18.11 -8.06
N ALA A 381 -1.89 17.62 -7.16
CA ALA A 381 -2.15 18.26 -5.89
C ALA A 381 -0.95 18.14 -4.91
N PHE A 382 -0.08 17.15 -5.09
CA PHE A 382 1.18 17.08 -4.35
C PHE A 382 2.19 18.05 -4.96
N VAL A 383 2.69 18.96 -4.13
CA VAL A 383 3.64 20.02 -4.52
C VAL A 383 4.82 20.06 -3.55
N PRO A 384 6.00 20.47 -3.98
CA PRO A 384 7.10 20.73 -3.05
C PRO A 384 6.81 22.00 -2.24
N ARG A 385 7.55 22.21 -1.16
CA ARG A 385 7.51 23.48 -0.41
C ARG A 385 8.02 24.64 -1.26
N GLU A 386 7.70 25.87 -0.88
CA GLU A 386 8.18 27.06 -1.54
C GLU A 386 9.72 27.11 -1.61
N GLY A 387 10.27 27.49 -2.76
CA GLY A 387 11.71 27.49 -3.03
C GLY A 387 12.32 26.12 -3.36
N TYR A 388 11.50 25.05 -3.41
CA TYR A 388 11.91 23.67 -3.73
C TYR A 388 11.26 23.19 -5.03
N GLU A 389 11.80 22.11 -5.58
CA GLU A 389 11.21 21.34 -6.67
C GLU A 389 11.21 19.85 -6.32
N PHE A 390 10.35 19.06 -6.96
CA PHE A 390 10.43 17.62 -6.87
C PHE A 390 11.52 17.06 -7.78
N VAL A 391 12.28 16.12 -7.26
CA VAL A 391 13.05 15.12 -7.99
C VAL A 391 12.34 13.80 -7.84
N VAL A 392 11.87 13.23 -8.95
CA VAL A 392 11.16 11.96 -8.99
C VAL A 392 11.98 10.98 -9.79
N ALA A 393 12.32 9.84 -9.19
CA ALA A 393 13.08 8.78 -9.83
C ALA A 393 12.33 7.43 -9.68
N ASP A 394 12.20 6.68 -10.78
CA ASP A 394 11.40 5.46 -10.90
C ASP A 394 12.24 4.34 -11.52
N PHE A 395 12.33 3.18 -10.88
CA PHE A 395 13.02 2.03 -11.44
C PHE A 395 12.37 1.56 -12.75
N SER A 396 13.16 1.37 -13.77
CA SER A 396 12.69 0.88 -15.06
C SER A 396 12.51 -0.64 -15.04
N ALA A 397 11.26 -1.13 -15.07
CA ALA A 397 10.91 -2.56 -15.17
C ALA A 397 11.59 -3.44 -14.10
N ILE A 398 11.60 -3.03 -12.84
CA ILE A 398 12.39 -3.66 -11.78
C ILE A 398 12.05 -5.16 -11.59
N GLU A 399 10.78 -5.56 -11.57
CA GLU A 399 10.40 -6.96 -11.39
C GLU A 399 10.89 -7.83 -12.56
N ALA A 400 10.85 -7.31 -13.80
CA ALA A 400 11.37 -8.02 -14.97
C ALA A 400 12.89 -8.18 -14.94
N ARG A 401 13.63 -7.20 -14.39
CA ARG A 401 15.08 -7.28 -14.15
C ARG A 401 15.40 -8.32 -13.08
N VAL A 402 14.69 -8.25 -11.96
CA VAL A 402 14.88 -9.16 -10.83
C VAL A 402 14.61 -10.61 -11.22
N ILE A 403 13.49 -10.93 -11.89
CA ILE A 403 13.21 -12.31 -12.30
C ILE A 403 14.24 -12.84 -13.32
N SER A 404 14.68 -11.98 -14.24
CA SER A 404 15.70 -12.35 -15.21
C SER A 404 17.04 -12.64 -14.56
N TRP A 405 17.42 -11.85 -13.55
CA TRP A 405 18.65 -12.04 -12.78
C TRP A 405 18.57 -13.31 -11.92
N LEU A 406 17.48 -13.50 -11.17
CA LEU A 406 17.28 -14.67 -10.32
C LEU A 406 17.24 -15.97 -11.13
N ALA A 407 16.64 -15.98 -12.30
CA ALA A 407 16.57 -17.16 -13.17
C ALA A 407 17.84 -17.35 -14.04
N GLY A 408 18.70 -16.33 -14.16
CA GLY A 408 19.85 -16.34 -15.08
C GLY A 408 19.44 -16.32 -16.56
N GLU A 409 18.36 -15.62 -16.93
CA GLU A 409 17.87 -15.52 -18.30
C GLU A 409 18.73 -14.54 -19.12
N ASP A 410 19.81 -15.05 -19.72
CA ASP A 410 20.92 -14.24 -20.28
C ASP A 410 20.47 -13.25 -21.36
N TRP A 411 19.60 -13.65 -22.29
CA TRP A 411 19.17 -12.75 -23.35
C TRP A 411 18.43 -11.52 -22.81
N ARG A 412 17.67 -11.68 -21.73
CA ARG A 412 16.96 -10.57 -21.07
C ARG A 412 17.95 -9.67 -20.31
N LEU A 413 18.91 -10.27 -19.64
CA LEU A 413 19.97 -9.53 -18.96
C LEU A 413 20.78 -8.69 -19.96
N GLU A 414 21.05 -9.23 -21.15
CA GLU A 414 21.72 -8.47 -22.21
C GLU A 414 20.85 -7.31 -22.73
N VAL A 415 19.54 -7.53 -22.92
CA VAL A 415 18.60 -6.45 -23.23
C VAL A 415 18.66 -5.34 -22.18
N PHE A 416 18.69 -5.69 -20.90
CA PHE A 416 18.77 -4.71 -19.81
C PHE A 416 20.11 -3.99 -19.70
N ARG A 417 21.22 -4.64 -20.05
CA ARG A 417 22.55 -4.02 -20.09
C ARG A 417 22.75 -3.10 -21.27
N THR A 418 22.01 -3.30 -22.36
CA THR A 418 22.16 -2.54 -23.59
C THR A 418 21.12 -1.44 -23.72
N HIS A 419 19.92 -1.76 -24.21
CA HIS A 419 18.91 -0.76 -24.56
C HIS A 419 17.68 -0.75 -23.63
N GLY A 420 17.51 -1.73 -22.74
CA GLY A 420 16.46 -1.78 -21.72
C GLY A 420 15.02 -2.02 -22.25
N LYS A 421 14.82 -2.16 -23.55
CA LYS A 421 13.49 -2.24 -24.21
C LYS A 421 12.90 -3.65 -24.12
N ILE A 422 12.62 -4.12 -22.91
CA ILE A 422 12.17 -5.51 -22.70
C ILE A 422 10.84 -5.82 -23.37
N TYR A 423 9.89 -4.89 -23.40
CA TYR A 423 8.58 -5.12 -24.03
C TYR A 423 8.67 -5.25 -25.54
N GLU A 424 9.52 -4.44 -26.18
CA GLU A 424 9.83 -4.54 -27.61
C GLU A 424 10.61 -5.82 -27.92
N ALA A 425 11.56 -6.19 -27.08
CA ALA A 425 12.34 -7.43 -27.25
C ALA A 425 11.47 -8.68 -27.10
N SER A 426 10.58 -8.70 -26.11
CA SER A 426 9.61 -9.79 -25.92
C SER A 426 8.65 -9.90 -27.10
N ALA A 427 8.10 -8.77 -27.57
CA ALA A 427 7.27 -8.73 -28.76
C ALA A 427 8.03 -9.22 -30.01
N SER A 428 9.28 -8.80 -30.18
CA SER A 428 10.17 -9.26 -31.27
C SER A 428 10.32 -10.78 -31.25
N SER A 429 10.57 -11.36 -30.10
CA SER A 429 10.70 -12.82 -29.93
C SER A 429 9.39 -13.57 -30.21
N MET A 430 8.27 -13.10 -29.64
CA MET A 430 6.96 -13.75 -29.78
C MET A 430 6.39 -13.69 -31.21
N PHE A 431 6.56 -12.56 -31.91
CA PHE A 431 5.96 -12.30 -33.20
C PHE A 431 6.92 -12.43 -34.39
N ASN A 432 8.19 -12.79 -34.12
CA ASN A 432 9.26 -12.86 -35.10
C ASN A 432 9.41 -11.58 -35.97
N VAL A 433 9.29 -10.41 -35.31
CA VAL A 433 9.44 -9.10 -35.94
C VAL A 433 10.72 -8.45 -35.41
N PRO A 434 11.65 -8.02 -36.28
CA PRO A 434 12.88 -7.36 -35.83
C PRO A 434 12.59 -6.17 -34.89
N ILE A 435 13.26 -6.13 -33.73
CA ILE A 435 13.06 -5.09 -32.69
C ILE A 435 13.15 -3.67 -33.22
N LYS A 436 14.04 -3.44 -34.22
CA LYS A 436 14.19 -2.13 -34.90
C LYS A 436 12.92 -1.63 -35.61
N LYS A 437 11.99 -2.52 -35.95
CA LYS A 437 10.68 -2.15 -36.51
C LYS A 437 9.66 -1.81 -35.42
N ILE A 438 9.81 -2.33 -34.20
CA ILE A 438 8.89 -2.08 -33.07
C ILE A 438 9.29 -0.75 -32.39
N LYS A 439 9.13 0.35 -33.12
CA LYS A 439 9.46 1.72 -32.64
C LYS A 439 8.31 2.68 -32.94
N LYS A 440 8.18 3.73 -32.13
CA LYS A 440 7.18 4.77 -32.29
C LYS A 440 7.22 5.36 -33.71
N GLY A 441 6.08 5.42 -34.36
CA GLY A 441 5.92 5.86 -35.76
C GLY A 441 5.78 4.74 -36.77
N ASN A 442 6.08 3.48 -36.42
CA ASN A 442 5.87 2.32 -37.28
C ASN A 442 4.57 1.57 -36.90
N PRO A 443 3.87 0.91 -37.85
CA PRO A 443 2.69 0.08 -37.56
C PRO A 443 2.97 -1.01 -36.53
N GLU A 444 4.17 -1.61 -36.58
CA GLU A 444 4.59 -2.70 -35.69
C GLU A 444 4.76 -2.23 -34.23
N TYR A 445 4.73 -0.94 -33.94
CA TYR A 445 4.80 -0.42 -32.57
C TYR A 445 3.62 -0.92 -31.69
N ALA A 446 2.47 -1.24 -32.29
CA ALA A 446 1.34 -1.83 -31.59
C ALA A 446 1.71 -3.16 -30.89
N LEU A 447 2.69 -3.92 -31.41
CA LEU A 447 3.17 -5.16 -30.80
C LEU A 447 3.82 -4.96 -29.43
N ARG A 448 4.36 -3.74 -29.16
CA ARG A 448 4.91 -3.41 -27.84
C ARG A 448 3.87 -3.56 -26.71
N ALA A 449 2.63 -3.19 -26.96
CA ALA A 449 1.55 -3.35 -25.98
C ALA A 449 1.30 -4.84 -25.68
N LYS A 450 1.31 -5.68 -26.71
CA LYS A 450 1.18 -7.14 -26.59
C LYS A 450 2.37 -7.75 -25.82
N GLY A 451 3.60 -7.31 -26.12
CA GLY A 451 4.80 -7.67 -25.37
C GLY A 451 4.72 -7.29 -23.90
N LYS A 452 4.22 -6.08 -23.61
CA LYS A 452 4.03 -5.63 -22.22
C LYS A 452 3.03 -6.52 -21.46
N VAL A 453 1.90 -6.86 -22.07
CA VAL A 453 0.90 -7.75 -21.44
C VAL A 453 1.48 -9.13 -21.16
N ALA A 454 2.21 -9.71 -22.13
CA ALA A 454 2.87 -10.99 -21.94
C ALA A 454 3.90 -10.96 -20.79
N GLU A 455 4.74 -9.92 -20.73
CA GLU A 455 5.70 -9.74 -19.64
C GLU A 455 5.03 -9.68 -18.24
N LEU A 456 3.94 -8.95 -18.13
CA LEU A 456 3.24 -8.80 -16.85
C LEU A 456 2.43 -10.05 -16.46
N ALA A 457 1.89 -10.78 -17.44
CA ALA A 457 1.00 -11.91 -17.20
C ALA A 457 1.75 -13.25 -17.02
N LEU A 458 2.85 -13.47 -17.75
CA LEU A 458 3.44 -14.79 -17.91
C LEU A 458 4.65 -15.04 -17.01
N GLY A 459 5.26 -13.99 -16.45
CA GLY A 459 6.47 -14.08 -15.62
C GLY A 459 6.34 -14.98 -14.40
N TYR A 460 5.13 -15.16 -13.88
CA TYR A 460 4.82 -15.91 -12.67
C TYR A 460 3.93 -17.14 -12.92
N GLN A 461 4.27 -17.90 -13.95
CA GLN A 461 3.55 -19.13 -14.35
C GLN A 461 2.12 -18.88 -14.85
N GLY A 462 1.77 -17.62 -15.19
CA GLY A 462 0.47 -17.28 -15.76
C GLY A 462 0.22 -18.02 -17.10
N GLY A 463 -1.05 -18.21 -17.40
CA GLY A 463 -1.52 -18.80 -18.68
C GLY A 463 -2.47 -17.85 -19.41
N THR A 464 -3.32 -18.42 -20.28
CA THR A 464 -4.30 -17.67 -21.08
C THR A 464 -5.23 -16.81 -20.23
N GLY A 465 -5.70 -17.33 -19.08
CA GLY A 465 -6.54 -16.58 -18.13
C GLY A 465 -5.85 -15.31 -17.60
N ALA A 466 -4.56 -15.37 -17.31
CA ALA A 466 -3.79 -14.20 -16.86
C ALA A 466 -3.64 -13.15 -17.98
N LEU A 467 -3.44 -13.58 -19.23
CA LEU A 467 -3.43 -12.68 -20.39
C LEU A 467 -4.77 -11.96 -20.58
N ILE A 468 -5.89 -12.67 -20.45
CA ILE A 468 -7.24 -12.10 -20.54
C ILE A 468 -7.45 -11.05 -19.44
N GLN A 469 -7.09 -11.38 -18.19
CA GLN A 469 -7.20 -10.44 -17.06
C GLN A 469 -6.34 -9.18 -17.26
N MET A 470 -5.17 -9.31 -17.87
CA MET A 470 -4.30 -8.17 -18.22
C MET A 470 -4.75 -7.40 -19.47
N GLY A 471 -5.87 -7.79 -20.07
CA GLY A 471 -6.50 -7.04 -21.16
C GLY A 471 -6.07 -7.44 -22.56
N ALA A 472 -5.53 -8.63 -22.77
CA ALA A 472 -5.09 -9.12 -24.08
C ALA A 472 -6.17 -9.01 -25.17
N LEU A 473 -7.41 -9.38 -24.87
CA LEU A 473 -8.54 -9.28 -25.80
C LEU A 473 -8.86 -7.83 -26.19
N ARG A 474 -8.74 -6.87 -25.22
CA ARG A 474 -8.94 -5.44 -25.52
C ARG A 474 -7.84 -4.84 -26.39
N MET A 475 -6.70 -5.50 -26.48
CA MET A 475 -5.57 -5.11 -27.34
C MET A 475 -5.63 -5.79 -28.73
N GLY A 476 -6.74 -6.46 -29.05
CA GLY A 476 -7.00 -7.08 -30.35
C GLY A 476 -6.39 -8.46 -30.52
N LEU A 477 -6.02 -9.18 -29.43
CA LEU A 477 -5.73 -10.61 -29.48
C LEU A 477 -7.03 -11.40 -29.40
N THR A 478 -7.11 -12.53 -30.09
CA THR A 478 -8.23 -13.46 -29.98
C THR A 478 -7.93 -14.56 -28.96
N GLU A 479 -8.97 -15.22 -28.42
CA GLU A 479 -8.76 -16.30 -27.44
C GLU A 479 -7.96 -17.47 -28.06
N GLU A 480 -8.11 -17.71 -29.37
CA GLU A 480 -7.40 -18.77 -30.09
C GLU A 480 -5.89 -18.47 -30.22
N GLU A 481 -5.48 -17.19 -30.23
CA GLU A 481 -4.07 -16.79 -30.29
C GLU A 481 -3.35 -16.95 -28.94
N LEU A 482 -4.07 -16.88 -27.81
CA LEU A 482 -3.46 -16.84 -26.51
C LEU A 482 -2.61 -18.06 -26.12
N PRO A 483 -3.01 -19.32 -26.43
CA PRO A 483 -2.18 -20.49 -26.15
C PRO A 483 -0.83 -20.46 -26.87
N ASP A 484 -0.80 -20.01 -28.13
CA ASP A 484 0.43 -19.87 -28.90
C ASP A 484 1.36 -18.79 -28.32
N ILE A 485 0.80 -17.66 -27.88
CA ILE A 485 1.55 -16.60 -27.22
C ILE A 485 2.19 -17.12 -25.92
N VAL A 486 1.43 -17.85 -25.08
CA VAL A 486 1.96 -18.47 -23.87
C VAL A 486 3.10 -19.42 -24.19
N HIS A 487 2.93 -20.29 -25.21
CA HIS A 487 3.94 -21.23 -25.63
C HIS A 487 5.22 -20.53 -26.11
N ARG A 488 5.12 -19.56 -27.00
CA ARG A 488 6.26 -18.78 -27.52
C ARG A 488 6.99 -18.05 -26.43
N TRP A 489 6.26 -17.40 -25.50
CA TRP A 489 6.90 -16.70 -24.39
C TRP A 489 7.66 -17.66 -23.48
N ARG A 490 7.07 -18.81 -23.13
CA ARG A 490 7.73 -19.83 -22.29
C ARG A 490 8.95 -20.44 -22.99
N THR A 491 8.88 -20.66 -24.29
CA THR A 491 10.02 -21.15 -25.08
C THR A 491 11.17 -20.16 -25.10
N ALA A 492 10.87 -18.86 -25.25
CA ALA A 492 11.88 -17.79 -25.21
C ALA A 492 12.47 -17.55 -23.81
N ASN A 493 11.74 -17.91 -22.74
CA ASN A 493 12.10 -17.66 -21.34
C ASN A 493 12.26 -18.98 -20.56
N LYS A 494 13.03 -19.90 -21.13
CA LYS A 494 13.15 -21.27 -20.60
C LYS A 494 13.71 -21.29 -19.18
N ARG A 495 14.71 -20.47 -18.86
CA ARG A 495 15.31 -20.43 -17.53
C ARG A 495 14.35 -19.86 -16.47
N ILE A 496 13.48 -18.91 -16.84
CA ILE A 496 12.42 -18.44 -15.95
C ILE A 496 11.41 -19.56 -15.69
N GLN A 497 11.03 -20.32 -16.72
CA GLN A 497 10.15 -21.48 -16.54
C GLN A 497 10.78 -22.54 -15.63
N ASP A 498 12.05 -22.87 -15.84
CA ASP A 498 12.79 -23.84 -15.01
C ASP A 498 12.91 -23.34 -13.56
N PHE A 499 13.05 -22.02 -13.37
CA PHE A 499 13.11 -21.40 -12.04
C PHE A 499 11.81 -21.58 -11.26
N TRP A 500 10.62 -21.50 -11.90
CA TRP A 500 9.35 -21.79 -11.19
C TRP A 500 9.33 -23.20 -10.62
N TYR A 501 9.73 -24.20 -11.42
CA TYR A 501 9.73 -25.59 -10.98
C TYR A 501 10.85 -25.89 -9.98
N THR A 502 11.99 -25.26 -10.10
CA THR A 502 13.08 -25.36 -9.12
C THR A 502 12.63 -24.86 -7.75
N VAL A 503 12.01 -23.68 -7.70
CA VAL A 503 11.47 -23.10 -6.47
C VAL A 503 10.36 -23.98 -5.88
N GLU A 504 9.45 -24.50 -6.70
CA GLU A 504 8.37 -25.38 -6.26
C GLU A 504 8.90 -26.69 -5.66
N ASN A 505 9.80 -27.36 -6.36
CA ASN A 505 10.37 -28.63 -5.93
C ASN A 505 11.17 -28.47 -4.64
N CYS A 506 12.04 -27.44 -4.54
CA CYS A 506 12.78 -27.16 -3.31
C CYS A 506 11.84 -26.84 -2.14
N ALA A 507 10.79 -26.07 -2.37
CA ALA A 507 9.82 -25.74 -1.34
C ALA A 507 9.04 -26.97 -0.84
N ILE A 508 8.54 -27.81 -1.78
CA ILE A 508 7.83 -29.08 -1.43
C ILE A 508 8.78 -30.02 -0.70
N GLU A 509 10.01 -30.20 -1.16
CA GLU A 509 11.01 -31.05 -0.51
C GLU A 509 11.30 -30.55 0.91
N THR A 510 11.55 -29.24 1.07
CA THR A 510 11.80 -28.61 2.38
C THR A 510 10.62 -28.82 3.33
N VAL A 511 9.39 -28.60 2.87
CA VAL A 511 8.20 -28.78 3.73
C VAL A 511 7.94 -30.27 4.04
N THR A 512 8.27 -31.18 3.13
CA THR A 512 8.03 -32.62 3.31
C THR A 512 9.06 -33.26 4.24
N LEU A 513 10.36 -32.93 4.02
CA LEU A 513 11.48 -33.63 4.65
C LEU A 513 12.13 -32.84 5.80
N GLY A 514 11.82 -31.55 5.95
CA GLY A 514 12.48 -30.68 6.92
C GLY A 514 13.94 -30.34 6.55
N THR A 515 14.34 -30.56 5.29
CA THR A 515 15.67 -30.27 4.80
C THR A 515 15.85 -28.77 4.51
N THR A 516 17.09 -28.29 4.58
CA THR A 516 17.44 -26.95 4.09
C THR A 516 17.96 -27.08 2.66
N ASN A 517 17.33 -26.38 1.73
CA ASN A 517 17.68 -26.35 0.32
C ASN A 517 18.13 -24.95 -0.11
N GLN A 518 19.23 -24.84 -0.83
CA GLN A 518 19.74 -23.58 -1.35
C GLN A 518 19.79 -23.62 -2.88
N ILE A 519 19.36 -22.54 -3.51
CA ILE A 519 19.46 -22.32 -4.97
C ILE A 519 20.33 -21.09 -5.27
N GLN A 520 20.40 -20.69 -6.54
CA GLN A 520 21.21 -19.54 -6.98
C GLN A 520 20.89 -18.25 -6.20
N HIS A 521 21.85 -17.34 -6.19
CA HIS A 521 21.80 -16.05 -5.46
C HIS A 521 21.58 -16.18 -3.94
N GLY A 522 21.87 -17.36 -3.35
CA GLY A 522 21.74 -17.60 -1.93
C GLY A 522 20.30 -17.69 -1.41
N ILE A 523 19.32 -17.85 -2.31
CA ILE A 523 17.94 -18.13 -1.90
C ILE A 523 17.93 -19.46 -1.18
N THR A 524 17.45 -19.48 0.08
CA THR A 524 17.48 -20.66 0.93
C THR A 524 16.09 -20.98 1.46
N PHE A 525 15.66 -22.21 1.30
CA PHE A 525 14.41 -22.75 1.80
C PHE A 525 14.68 -23.48 3.11
N MET A 526 13.95 -23.17 4.17
CA MET A 526 14.13 -23.70 5.51
C MET A 526 12.75 -24.00 6.11
N ARG A 527 12.70 -24.98 7.00
CA ARG A 527 11.51 -25.31 7.78
C ARG A 527 11.87 -25.63 9.23
N ASP A 528 11.05 -25.14 10.15
CA ASP A 528 10.96 -25.61 11.52
C ASP A 528 9.53 -26.07 11.86
N ALA A 529 9.19 -26.19 13.14
CA ALA A 529 7.86 -26.63 13.56
C ALA A 529 6.76 -25.66 13.13
N ASP A 530 7.03 -24.35 13.18
CA ASP A 530 6.02 -23.29 13.07
C ASP A 530 5.97 -22.66 11.68
N TYR A 531 7.11 -22.67 10.95
CA TYR A 531 7.23 -21.93 9.70
C TYR A 531 7.93 -22.71 8.59
N PHE A 532 7.48 -22.48 7.37
CA PHE A 532 8.29 -22.58 6.18
C PHE A 532 8.82 -21.20 5.86
N MET A 533 10.11 -21.07 5.60
CA MET A 533 10.81 -19.80 5.40
C MET A 533 11.60 -19.82 4.10
N ILE A 534 11.60 -18.67 3.39
CA ILE A 534 12.44 -18.44 2.23
C ILE A 534 13.35 -17.26 2.54
N LYS A 535 14.65 -17.53 2.74
CA LYS A 535 15.69 -16.50 2.90
C LYS A 535 16.03 -15.93 1.53
N LEU A 536 15.96 -14.61 1.41
CA LEU A 536 16.24 -13.84 0.21
C LEU A 536 17.72 -13.51 0.09
N PRO A 537 18.23 -13.09 -1.10
CA PRO A 537 19.61 -12.60 -1.28
C PRO A 537 19.97 -11.48 -0.29
N SER A 538 19.03 -10.62 0.08
CA SER A 538 19.21 -9.55 1.07
C SER A 538 19.41 -10.03 2.51
N GLY A 539 19.23 -11.32 2.78
CA GLY A 539 19.25 -11.90 4.12
C GLY A 539 17.91 -11.87 4.85
N ARG A 540 16.92 -11.12 4.34
CA ARG A 540 15.56 -11.10 4.88
C ARG A 540 14.82 -12.41 4.57
N CYS A 541 13.89 -12.84 5.45
CA CYS A 541 13.08 -14.04 5.24
C CYS A 541 11.63 -13.70 4.89
N LEU A 542 11.02 -14.55 4.06
CA LEU A 542 9.58 -14.63 3.87
C LEU A 542 9.07 -15.80 4.72
N PHE A 543 8.02 -15.55 5.52
CA PHE A 543 7.47 -16.52 6.46
C PHE A 543 6.13 -17.05 5.98
N TYR A 544 5.93 -18.36 6.09
CA TYR A 544 4.71 -19.08 5.78
C TYR A 544 4.31 -19.91 7.01
N PRO A 545 3.45 -19.37 7.90
CA PRO A 545 3.07 -20.03 9.16
C PRO A 545 2.32 -21.34 8.94
N ASP A 546 2.52 -22.32 9.82
CA ASP A 546 1.86 -23.62 9.82
C ASP A 546 1.86 -24.31 8.43
N PRO A 547 3.06 -24.60 7.86
CA PRO A 547 3.17 -25.19 6.53
C PRO A 547 2.74 -26.65 6.52
N GLN A 548 1.92 -27.02 5.54
CA GLN A 548 1.47 -28.41 5.34
C GLN A 548 1.50 -28.77 3.85
N ILE A 549 1.72 -30.04 3.56
CA ILE A 549 1.53 -30.57 2.20
C ILE A 549 0.05 -30.88 2.00
N GLY A 550 -0.52 -30.34 0.95
CA GLY A 550 -1.87 -30.61 0.44
C GLY A 550 -1.85 -31.08 -1.00
N GLU A 551 -3.01 -31.13 -1.61
CA GLU A 551 -3.19 -31.39 -3.03
C GLU A 551 -3.91 -30.22 -3.68
N ASN A 552 -3.45 -29.82 -4.88
CA ASN A 552 -4.11 -28.79 -5.66
C ASN A 552 -5.32 -29.34 -6.43
N ALA A 553 -6.05 -28.47 -7.11
CA ALA A 553 -7.24 -28.84 -7.89
C ALA A 553 -6.98 -29.87 -9.01
N TRP A 554 -5.71 -30.13 -9.36
CA TRP A 554 -5.28 -31.10 -10.36
C TRP A 554 -4.70 -32.40 -9.78
N GLY A 555 -4.77 -32.59 -8.43
CA GLY A 555 -4.25 -33.78 -7.76
C GLY A 555 -2.73 -33.80 -7.55
N ASN A 556 -2.04 -32.67 -7.82
CA ASN A 556 -0.60 -32.57 -7.55
C ASN A 556 -0.34 -32.07 -6.13
N LYS A 557 0.82 -32.48 -5.55
CA LYS A 557 1.26 -31.94 -4.28
C LYS A 557 1.36 -30.42 -4.33
N SER A 558 0.82 -29.75 -3.30
CA SER A 558 0.92 -28.30 -3.12
C SER A 558 1.28 -27.98 -1.67
N ILE A 559 1.74 -26.77 -1.43
CA ILE A 559 1.99 -26.27 -0.09
C ILE A 559 0.81 -25.43 0.35
N THR A 560 0.29 -25.71 1.55
CA THR A 560 -0.68 -24.87 2.23
C THR A 560 -0.06 -24.28 3.49
N TYR A 561 -0.53 -23.09 3.88
CA TYR A 561 -0.03 -22.37 5.06
C TYR A 561 -1.12 -21.45 5.61
N MET A 562 -0.98 -21.01 6.85
CA MET A 562 -1.88 -20.02 7.43
C MET A 562 -1.49 -18.61 6.99
N GLY A 563 -2.46 -17.80 6.59
CA GLY A 563 -2.21 -16.45 6.09
C GLY A 563 -3.47 -15.61 5.96
N ILE A 564 -3.28 -14.35 5.58
CA ILE A 564 -4.37 -13.40 5.32
C ILE A 564 -4.76 -13.48 3.86
N ASP A 565 -6.03 -13.76 3.58
CA ASP A 565 -6.57 -13.78 2.22
C ASP A 565 -6.90 -12.38 1.66
N GLY A 566 -7.37 -12.31 0.43
CA GLY A 566 -7.82 -11.06 -0.22
C GLY A 566 -9.01 -10.39 0.47
N THR A 567 -9.75 -11.11 1.33
CA THR A 567 -10.87 -10.59 2.15
C THR A 567 -10.43 -10.17 3.56
N LYS A 568 -9.12 -10.19 3.84
CA LYS A 568 -8.48 -9.88 5.13
C LYS A 568 -8.82 -10.86 6.26
N LYS A 569 -9.13 -12.11 5.93
CA LYS A 569 -9.36 -13.17 6.91
C LYS A 569 -8.10 -14.03 7.07
N TRP A 570 -7.82 -14.43 8.31
CA TRP A 570 -6.78 -15.39 8.64
C TRP A 570 -7.31 -16.79 8.38
N GLN A 571 -6.74 -17.48 7.41
CA GLN A 571 -7.17 -18.81 7.00
C GLN A 571 -6.07 -19.57 6.27
N ARG A 572 -6.32 -20.86 5.98
CA ARG A 572 -5.41 -21.68 5.20
C ARG A 572 -5.45 -21.25 3.73
N LEU A 573 -4.27 -21.02 3.19
CA LEU A 573 -4.03 -20.61 1.81
C LEU A 573 -3.18 -21.66 1.12
N GLU A 574 -3.32 -21.76 -0.19
CA GLU A 574 -2.49 -22.61 -1.06
C GLU A 574 -1.47 -21.75 -1.80
N THR A 575 -0.29 -22.33 -2.09
CA THR A 575 0.74 -21.71 -2.93
C THR A 575 1.37 -22.74 -3.87
N TYR A 576 2.02 -22.23 -4.91
CA TYR A 576 2.68 -23.00 -5.96
C TYR A 576 3.93 -22.26 -6.45
N GLY A 577 4.74 -22.88 -7.31
CA GLY A 577 6.02 -22.37 -7.76
C GLY A 577 5.97 -20.94 -8.30
N GLY A 578 5.06 -20.66 -9.24
CA GLY A 578 4.90 -19.31 -9.79
C GLY A 578 4.52 -18.26 -8.75
N LYS A 579 3.68 -18.62 -7.76
CA LYS A 579 3.31 -17.69 -6.69
C LYS A 579 4.44 -17.45 -5.69
N LEU A 580 5.24 -18.47 -5.41
CA LEU A 580 6.45 -18.31 -4.59
C LEU A 580 7.49 -17.44 -5.31
N VAL A 581 7.68 -17.63 -6.62
CA VAL A 581 8.57 -16.78 -7.43
C VAL A 581 8.07 -15.33 -7.46
N GLU A 582 6.76 -15.09 -7.64
CA GLU A 582 6.19 -13.75 -7.54
C GLU A 582 6.53 -13.09 -6.19
N ASN A 583 6.34 -13.83 -5.08
CA ASN A 583 6.66 -13.30 -3.74
C ASN A 583 8.15 -12.99 -3.60
N ILE A 584 9.04 -13.86 -4.07
CA ILE A 584 10.50 -13.66 -4.04
C ILE A 584 10.89 -12.43 -4.85
N VAL A 585 10.42 -12.32 -6.11
CA VAL A 585 10.75 -11.20 -7.00
C VAL A 585 10.27 -9.87 -6.44
N GLN A 586 9.02 -9.81 -5.98
CA GLN A 586 8.46 -8.60 -5.37
C GLN A 586 9.17 -8.21 -4.08
N ALA A 587 9.58 -9.18 -3.29
CA ALA A 587 10.33 -8.94 -2.06
C ALA A 587 11.75 -8.44 -2.34
N VAL A 588 12.45 -9.00 -3.32
CA VAL A 588 13.78 -8.53 -3.74
C VAL A 588 13.69 -7.13 -4.34
N ALA A 589 12.68 -6.84 -5.18
CA ALA A 589 12.45 -5.49 -5.71
C ALA A 589 12.19 -4.47 -4.59
N ARG A 590 11.44 -4.87 -3.55
CA ARG A 590 11.23 -4.05 -2.34
C ARG A 590 12.53 -3.81 -1.59
N ASP A 591 13.41 -4.79 -1.48
CA ASP A 591 14.68 -4.65 -0.78
C ASP A 591 15.65 -3.72 -1.57
N LEU A 592 15.57 -3.73 -2.89
CA LEU A 592 16.27 -2.76 -3.74
C LEU A 592 15.75 -1.34 -3.55
N LEU A 593 14.41 -1.17 -3.45
CA LEU A 593 13.83 0.14 -3.13
C LEU A 593 14.28 0.62 -1.75
N ALA A 594 14.30 -0.23 -0.73
CA ALA A 594 14.78 0.12 0.61
C ALA A 594 16.25 0.56 0.58
N ASN A 595 17.10 -0.12 -0.22
CA ASN A 595 18.48 0.30 -0.44
C ASN A 595 18.56 1.66 -1.15
N ALA A 596 17.73 1.90 -2.17
CA ALA A 596 17.65 3.17 -2.89
C ALA A 596 17.24 4.33 -1.97
N ILE A 597 16.19 4.13 -1.14
CA ILE A 597 15.73 5.10 -0.13
C ILE A 597 16.90 5.48 0.78
N ARG A 598 17.62 4.50 1.33
CA ARG A 598 18.79 4.75 2.18
C ARG A 598 19.87 5.55 1.47
N ASN A 599 20.23 5.16 0.25
CA ASN A 599 21.26 5.84 -0.53
C ASN A 599 20.87 7.30 -0.82
N MET A 600 19.61 7.57 -1.16
CA MET A 600 19.12 8.91 -1.41
C MET A 600 19.07 9.77 -0.15
N LEU A 601 18.64 9.22 1.00
CA LEU A 601 18.67 9.92 2.28
C LEU A 601 20.10 10.30 2.68
N PHE A 602 21.06 9.39 2.55
CA PHE A 602 22.49 9.69 2.77
C PHE A 602 23.07 10.67 1.75
N GLY A 603 22.51 10.69 0.54
CA GLY A 603 22.83 11.67 -0.50
C GLY A 603 22.26 13.06 -0.26
N GLY A 604 21.47 13.27 0.81
CA GLY A 604 20.91 14.56 1.20
C GLY A 604 19.52 14.86 0.63
N TYR A 605 18.86 13.90 -0.04
CA TYR A 605 17.51 14.08 -0.57
C TYR A 605 16.47 13.99 0.53
N LEU A 606 15.53 14.93 0.57
CA LEU A 606 14.38 14.92 1.47
C LEU A 606 13.24 14.15 0.83
N ILE A 607 13.11 12.86 1.17
CA ILE A 607 12.07 12.00 0.60
C ILE A 607 10.73 12.35 1.24
N ASN A 608 9.73 12.66 0.40
CA ASN A 608 8.36 12.99 0.81
C ASN A 608 7.48 11.75 0.92
N PHE A 609 7.56 10.88 -0.06
CA PHE A 609 6.89 9.58 -0.12
C PHE A 609 7.48 8.76 -1.27
N HIS A 610 7.05 7.52 -1.39
CA HIS A 610 7.39 6.67 -2.52
C HIS A 610 6.19 5.83 -2.95
N ILE A 611 6.18 5.37 -4.21
CA ILE A 611 5.08 4.61 -4.80
C ILE A 611 5.68 3.43 -5.56
N HIS A 612 5.41 2.19 -5.11
CA HIS A 612 5.93 0.95 -5.69
C HIS A 612 7.46 0.96 -5.80
N ASP A 613 7.99 1.38 -6.92
CA ASP A 613 9.41 1.45 -7.30
C ASP A 613 9.90 2.88 -7.60
N GLU A 614 9.08 3.89 -7.32
CA GLU A 614 9.30 5.32 -7.56
C GLU A 614 9.52 6.07 -6.24
N ILE A 615 10.53 6.93 -6.18
CA ILE A 615 10.84 7.80 -5.04
C ILE A 615 10.58 9.25 -5.41
N ILE A 616 9.85 9.96 -4.57
CA ILE A 616 9.54 11.38 -4.70
C ILE A 616 10.25 12.14 -3.58
N ALA A 617 11.20 12.99 -3.94
CA ALA A 617 11.95 13.82 -3.01
C ALA A 617 11.82 15.30 -3.38
N GLU A 618 11.83 16.18 -2.38
CA GLU A 618 11.93 17.63 -2.60
C GLU A 618 13.35 18.12 -2.34
N VAL A 619 13.85 18.99 -3.24
CA VAL A 619 15.19 19.56 -3.17
C VAL A 619 15.13 21.08 -3.36
N PRO A 620 16.02 21.88 -2.75
CA PRO A 620 16.10 23.31 -3.03
C PRO A 620 16.35 23.57 -4.52
N LYS A 621 15.62 24.51 -5.12
CA LYS A 621 15.84 24.89 -6.53
C LYS A 621 17.26 25.39 -6.74
N GLY A 622 17.91 24.88 -7.78
CA GLY A 622 19.28 25.25 -8.11
C GLY A 622 20.36 24.61 -7.22
N SER A 623 20.00 23.64 -6.38
CA SER A 623 20.98 22.85 -5.61
C SER A 623 21.71 21.84 -6.50
N ASP A 624 22.77 21.22 -5.95
CA ASP A 624 23.52 20.13 -6.58
C ASP A 624 22.81 18.76 -6.46
N LEU A 625 21.61 18.72 -5.88
CA LEU A 625 20.78 17.52 -5.74
C LEU A 625 19.96 17.31 -7.01
N THR A 626 20.61 16.90 -8.08
CA THR A 626 20.01 16.77 -9.42
C THR A 626 19.30 15.43 -9.63
N LEU A 627 18.49 15.32 -10.68
CA LEU A 627 17.84 14.07 -11.08
C LEU A 627 18.87 12.97 -11.41
N GLU A 628 19.93 13.32 -12.12
CA GLU A 628 20.99 12.39 -12.52
C GLU A 628 21.69 11.79 -11.30
N LYS A 629 21.98 12.61 -10.30
CA LYS A 629 22.55 12.15 -9.02
C LYS A 629 21.57 11.25 -8.24
N ALA A 630 20.28 11.55 -8.27
CA ALA A 630 19.24 10.71 -7.66
C ALA A 630 19.17 9.35 -8.35
N ILE A 631 19.17 9.32 -9.69
CA ILE A 631 19.18 8.08 -10.49
C ILE A 631 20.44 7.26 -10.20
N ASP A 632 21.61 7.88 -10.14
CA ASP A 632 22.87 7.20 -9.78
C ASP A 632 22.79 6.54 -8.40
N LEU A 633 22.32 7.29 -7.38
CA LEU A 633 22.14 6.78 -6.02
C LEU A 633 21.13 5.63 -5.95
N MET A 634 20.02 5.76 -6.68
CA MET A 634 18.96 4.76 -6.75
C MET A 634 19.45 3.47 -7.41
N CYS A 635 20.28 3.58 -8.45
CA CYS A 635 20.80 2.44 -9.22
C CYS A 635 22.06 1.80 -8.62
N ARG A 636 22.56 2.26 -7.47
CA ARG A 636 23.68 1.61 -6.77
C ARG A 636 23.24 0.29 -6.18
N ALA A 637 23.57 -0.79 -6.89
CA ALA A 637 23.23 -2.13 -6.44
C ALA A 637 23.97 -2.47 -5.12
N PRO A 638 23.28 -3.06 -4.13
CA PRO A 638 23.96 -3.60 -2.95
C PRO A 638 24.76 -4.84 -3.32
N GLU A 639 25.74 -5.22 -2.49
CA GLU A 639 26.65 -6.36 -2.73
C GLU A 639 25.89 -7.66 -3.05
N TRP A 640 24.79 -7.93 -2.33
CA TRP A 640 23.98 -9.13 -2.55
C TRP A 640 23.25 -9.17 -3.91
N ALA A 641 23.15 -8.04 -4.61
CA ALA A 641 22.55 -7.92 -5.95
C ALA A 641 23.61 -7.76 -7.05
N ALA A 642 24.82 -8.24 -6.83
CA ALA A 642 25.90 -8.18 -7.83
C ALA A 642 25.47 -8.80 -9.17
N GLY A 643 25.74 -8.08 -10.26
CA GLY A 643 25.37 -8.50 -11.62
C GLY A 643 23.92 -8.20 -12.05
N LEU A 644 23.07 -7.69 -11.15
CA LEU A 644 21.72 -7.22 -11.52
C LEU A 644 21.83 -5.85 -12.22
N PRO A 645 21.42 -5.74 -13.52
CA PRO A 645 21.46 -4.46 -14.22
C PRO A 645 20.29 -3.57 -13.77
N LEU A 646 20.55 -2.59 -12.90
CA LEU A 646 19.58 -1.59 -12.49
C LEU A 646 19.56 -0.42 -13.47
N ASN A 647 18.40 0.20 -13.63
CA ASN A 647 18.22 1.46 -14.33
C ASN A 647 16.99 2.17 -13.76
N ALA A 648 17.00 3.50 -13.80
CA ALA A 648 15.87 4.34 -13.40
C ALA A 648 15.74 5.51 -14.38
N ASP A 649 14.51 6.00 -14.50
CA ASP A 649 14.17 7.21 -15.23
C ASP A 649 13.47 8.17 -14.28
N GLY A 650 13.30 9.43 -14.67
CA GLY A 650 12.61 10.37 -13.79
C GLY A 650 12.41 11.74 -14.39
N PHE A 651 11.97 12.66 -13.55
CA PHE A 651 11.78 14.06 -13.92
C PHE A 651 11.94 14.98 -12.71
N THR A 652 12.10 16.28 -12.99
CA THR A 652 11.98 17.35 -12.00
C THR A 652 10.72 18.17 -12.27
N GLY A 653 10.15 18.81 -11.25
CA GLY A 653 8.98 19.64 -11.46
C GLY A 653 8.37 20.28 -10.21
N ASP A 654 7.47 21.24 -10.44
CA ASP A 654 6.76 21.97 -9.39
C ASP A 654 5.52 21.22 -8.85
N PHE A 655 5.23 20.05 -9.35
CA PHE A 655 4.17 19.16 -8.87
C PHE A 655 4.44 17.71 -9.31
N TYR A 656 3.87 16.76 -8.57
CA TYR A 656 3.98 15.35 -8.91
C TYR A 656 3.08 14.98 -10.10
N LYS A 657 3.60 14.23 -11.06
CA LYS A 657 2.86 13.71 -12.23
C LYS A 657 3.33 12.31 -12.61
N LYS A 658 2.53 11.61 -13.41
CA LYS A 658 2.91 10.33 -14.05
C LYS A 658 2.15 10.18 -15.35
N GLU A 659 2.86 10.30 -16.46
CA GLU A 659 2.34 10.18 -17.84
C GLU A 659 2.24 8.72 -18.30
#